data_cfebb650d9d182df8b4177371425323d
#
_entry.id   cfebb650d9d182df8b4177371425323d
#
_cell.length_a   1.000
_cell.length_b   1.000
_cell.length_c   1.000
_cell.angle_alpha   90.00
_cell.angle_beta   90.00
_cell.angle_gamma   90.00
#
_symmetry.space_group_name_H-M   'P 1'
#
loop_
_entity.id
_entity.type
_entity.pdbx_description
1 polymer ?
#
loop_
_entity_poly.entity_id
_entity_poly.type
_entity_poly.pdbx_seq_one_letter_code
_entity_poly.pdbx_strand_id
1 'polypeptide(L)'
;MNITFNDTYAIQSVIGRGGMSTVYLAEHKRLHNRWAVKEVRKQQGVRFDFLAEANILKRLQHPMLPRIVDIFEDGATLYIVEDYVQGISLRDYINQHHRIDEAIGIQWFRDLCDVLNYLHTQKPHPIIYRDMKPSNIMLQADGGLKLIDFGIAREYKQDSQADTTYIGTKGYAAPEQFGKAQTDARTDIYSLGVTMYHLLTGKSPYEPPYQFVPARQLNPALSHGMEHILNKCIQPEPDDRYQSVPELLDDLNHSYRYDKAYQKVQAVRRGRIALVAVLAAAGIGLMAGGWLTMGKEKEDRYDQLLQQASTLYVSDYEQAAQLLAQAEELFPDKIEAGRQDAYALYLNGRWQDCIDRCTAELERHGSDVQTRLIMASAQFELGDYQSAAQGFEQGEELSVDNLRDYAVCLGRMGQINQAESVLQQLSGQGADPDVTQYVQGEIDMAQEEYLSAETAFQAVMDTTDKSALVRRCAMSLSDLYRDCAALDRTGSSPVSKPAEKAVQVLSSVMLQENLQYDSSLWEALSMAYFEAAHAGGSREYLTKAAEGFQQVLDLGVTKAYLYADLYTVYYQLGDYTAAGQALDDYQAMYPQDYMPHALRGMLLITVENQKAQSARDYRQAVSEYEAAGQLIRSEDETTYYQQLGSLIDQLRSKGWL
;
A
#
# COMPACT_ATOMS: atom_id res chain seq x y z
N MET A 1 27.11 -2.76 -35.36
CA MET A 1 26.10 -2.60 -36.42
C MET A 1 25.27 -1.38 -36.05
N ASN A 2 25.31 -0.32 -36.86
CA ASN A 2 24.42 0.82 -36.63
C ASN A 2 23.01 0.40 -37.04
N ILE A 3 22.14 0.11 -36.08
CA ILE A 3 20.73 -0.16 -36.35
C ILE A 3 20.11 1.17 -36.80
N THR A 4 19.42 1.17 -37.94
CA THR A 4 18.77 2.37 -38.48
C THR A 4 17.29 2.12 -38.64
N PHE A 5 16.47 3.11 -38.28
CA PHE A 5 15.05 3.12 -38.55
C PHE A 5 14.78 3.82 -39.88
N ASN A 6 14.02 3.16 -40.75
CA ASN A 6 13.60 3.69 -42.07
C ASN A 6 14.73 4.37 -42.87
N ASP A 7 15.94 3.79 -42.84
CA ASP A 7 17.16 4.32 -43.46
C ASP A 7 17.49 5.80 -43.18
N THR A 8 16.68 6.46 -42.36
CA THR A 8 16.79 7.90 -42.07
C THR A 8 17.36 8.19 -40.71
N TYR A 9 17.01 7.40 -39.68
CA TYR A 9 17.36 7.64 -38.31
C TYR A 9 18.36 6.60 -37.80
N ALA A 10 19.56 7.02 -37.42
CA ALA A 10 20.59 6.17 -36.84
C ALA A 10 20.44 6.13 -35.30
N ILE A 11 20.25 4.95 -34.74
CA ILE A 11 20.13 4.77 -33.29
C ILE A 11 21.47 5.06 -32.62
N GLN A 12 21.47 5.94 -31.63
CA GLN A 12 22.65 6.20 -30.79
C GLN A 12 22.57 5.42 -29.47
N SER A 13 21.44 5.43 -28.78
CA SER A 13 21.24 4.73 -27.51
C SER A 13 19.75 4.52 -27.20
N VAL A 14 19.46 3.61 -26.26
CA VAL A 14 18.15 3.52 -25.63
C VAL A 14 18.09 4.56 -24.51
N ILE A 15 17.07 5.40 -24.52
CA ILE A 15 16.85 6.46 -23.52
C ILE A 15 15.65 6.18 -22.62
N GLY A 16 14.79 5.20 -22.97
CA GLY A 16 13.66 4.78 -22.15
C GLY A 16 13.18 3.39 -22.53
N ARG A 17 12.72 2.63 -21.54
CA ARG A 17 12.01 1.35 -21.74
C ARG A 17 10.76 1.36 -20.91
N GLY A 18 9.60 1.19 -21.54
CA GLY A 18 8.30 0.99 -20.91
C GLY A 18 7.76 -0.41 -21.18
N GLY A 19 6.64 -0.76 -20.56
CA GLY A 19 6.02 -2.08 -20.72
C GLY A 19 5.61 -2.42 -22.17
N MET A 20 5.27 -1.42 -22.97
CA MET A 20 4.80 -1.60 -24.36
C MET A 20 5.64 -0.85 -25.41
N SER A 21 6.63 -0.07 -24.98
CA SER A 21 7.42 0.76 -25.89
C SER A 21 8.87 0.86 -25.46
N THR A 22 9.74 1.06 -26.43
CA THR A 22 11.15 1.42 -26.21
C THR A 22 11.40 2.76 -26.91
N VAL A 23 12.07 3.68 -26.21
CA VAL A 23 12.44 4.98 -26.77
C VAL A 23 13.94 5.02 -27.02
N TYR A 24 14.31 5.39 -28.21
CA TYR A 24 15.70 5.50 -28.64
C TYR A 24 16.06 6.96 -28.89
N LEU A 25 17.26 7.33 -28.51
CA LEU A 25 17.91 8.51 -29.06
C LEU A 25 18.45 8.14 -30.46
N ALA A 26 18.03 8.85 -31.46
CA ALA A 26 18.45 8.68 -32.81
C ALA A 26 18.94 10.00 -33.42
N GLU A 27 19.84 9.90 -34.39
CA GLU A 27 20.34 11.02 -35.18
C GLU A 27 19.81 10.90 -36.61
N HIS A 28 19.27 12.00 -37.13
CA HIS A 28 18.86 12.05 -38.52
C HIS A 28 20.11 12.11 -39.44
N LYS A 29 20.33 11.11 -40.27
CA LYS A 29 21.57 10.92 -41.06
C LYS A 29 22.00 12.09 -41.94
N ARG A 30 21.06 12.93 -42.40
CA ARG A 30 21.34 14.08 -43.27
C ARG A 30 21.40 15.41 -42.51
N LEU A 31 20.56 15.56 -41.44
CA LEU A 31 20.41 16.83 -40.73
C LEU A 31 21.28 16.88 -39.49
N HIS A 32 21.84 15.74 -39.05
CA HIS A 32 22.65 15.58 -37.84
C HIS A 32 22.03 16.12 -36.53
N ASN A 33 20.70 16.26 -36.51
CA ASN A 33 19.97 16.62 -35.33
C ASN A 33 19.44 15.36 -34.62
N ARG A 34 19.18 15.51 -33.33
CA ARG A 34 18.75 14.42 -32.43
C ARG A 34 17.25 14.37 -32.34
N TRP A 35 16.73 13.14 -32.34
CA TRP A 35 15.30 12.83 -32.22
C TRP A 35 15.09 11.72 -31.21
N ALA A 36 13.92 11.73 -30.57
CA ALA A 36 13.44 10.58 -29.84
C ALA A 36 12.61 9.70 -30.79
N VAL A 37 12.93 8.42 -30.86
CA VAL A 37 12.19 7.46 -31.67
C VAL A 37 11.54 6.44 -30.74
N LYS A 38 10.23 6.48 -30.67
CA LYS A 38 9.43 5.57 -29.84
C LYS A 38 8.97 4.38 -30.67
N GLU A 39 9.44 3.20 -30.31
CA GLU A 39 9.03 1.91 -30.86
C GLU A 39 7.83 1.39 -30.06
N VAL A 40 6.70 1.14 -30.71
CA VAL A 40 5.48 0.59 -30.11
C VAL A 40 5.11 -0.70 -30.84
N ARG A 41 5.06 -1.83 -30.13
CA ARG A 41 4.71 -3.13 -30.70
C ARG A 41 3.20 -3.33 -30.69
N LYS A 42 2.62 -3.67 -31.85
CA LYS A 42 1.20 -4.02 -31.98
C LYS A 42 0.93 -5.37 -31.31
N GLN A 43 0.07 -5.39 -30.30
CA GLN A 43 -0.38 -6.67 -29.71
C GLN A 43 -1.47 -7.31 -30.59
N GLN A 44 -1.34 -8.61 -30.86
CA GLN A 44 -2.36 -9.39 -31.60
C GLN A 44 -3.64 -9.46 -30.78
N GLY A 45 -4.77 -9.06 -31.37
CA GLY A 45 -6.10 -9.16 -30.76
C GLY A 45 -6.66 -7.85 -30.24
N VAL A 46 -5.92 -6.76 -30.15
CA VAL A 46 -6.42 -5.44 -29.76
C VAL A 46 -6.76 -4.65 -31.03
N ARG A 47 -8.04 -4.33 -31.25
CA ARG A 47 -8.50 -3.43 -32.32
C ARG A 47 -8.16 -1.98 -31.96
N PHE A 48 -6.89 -1.65 -31.96
CA PHE A 48 -6.39 -0.30 -31.69
C PHE A 48 -5.89 0.31 -33.00
N ASP A 49 -6.42 1.44 -33.38
CA ASP A 49 -5.89 2.21 -34.51
C ASP A 49 -4.81 3.17 -34.02
N PHE A 50 -3.61 2.63 -33.78
CA PHE A 50 -2.44 3.41 -33.35
C PHE A 50 -2.06 4.52 -34.32
N LEU A 51 -2.36 4.36 -35.61
CA LEU A 51 -2.10 5.36 -36.65
C LEU A 51 -3.08 6.54 -36.54
N ALA A 52 -4.35 6.30 -36.23
CA ALA A 52 -5.30 7.37 -36.00
C ALA A 52 -4.89 8.23 -34.81
N GLU A 53 -4.50 7.59 -33.69
CA GLU A 53 -4.01 8.29 -32.49
C GLU A 53 -2.71 9.08 -32.76
N ALA A 54 -1.73 8.47 -33.41
CA ALA A 54 -0.50 9.16 -33.77
C ALA A 54 -0.73 10.37 -34.68
N ASN A 55 -1.70 10.28 -35.61
CA ASN A 55 -2.09 11.38 -36.50
C ASN A 55 -2.80 12.53 -35.74
N ILE A 56 -3.50 12.23 -34.65
CA ILE A 56 -4.09 13.25 -33.77
C ILE A 56 -2.96 14.01 -33.06
N LEU A 57 -2.02 13.28 -32.49
CA LEU A 57 -0.90 13.87 -31.77
C LEU A 57 -0.01 14.73 -32.68
N LYS A 58 0.12 14.38 -33.96
CA LYS A 58 0.89 15.16 -34.96
C LYS A 58 0.33 16.58 -35.19
N ARG A 59 -0.94 16.82 -34.87
CA ARG A 59 -1.59 18.15 -35.04
C ARG A 59 -1.36 19.06 -33.83
N LEU A 60 -0.89 18.50 -32.71
CA LEU A 60 -0.72 19.27 -31.49
C LEU A 60 0.50 20.20 -31.59
N GLN A 61 0.26 21.47 -31.24
CA GLN A 61 1.30 22.50 -31.20
C GLN A 61 1.19 23.27 -29.88
N HIS A 62 2.04 22.93 -28.94
CA HIS A 62 2.13 23.59 -27.66
C HIS A 62 3.57 23.65 -27.19
N PRO A 63 4.03 24.77 -26.56
CA PRO A 63 5.41 24.89 -26.11
C PRO A 63 5.89 23.76 -25.21
N MET A 64 5.01 23.19 -24.39
CA MET A 64 5.34 22.09 -23.49
C MET A 64 5.23 20.68 -24.11
N LEU A 65 4.85 20.56 -25.37
CA LEU A 65 4.74 19.28 -26.04
C LEU A 65 5.89 19.07 -27.05
N PRO A 66 6.49 17.88 -27.12
CA PRO A 66 7.40 17.54 -28.23
C PRO A 66 6.61 17.45 -29.53
N ARG A 67 7.17 17.96 -30.62
CA ARG A 67 6.52 17.85 -31.95
C ARG A 67 6.78 16.46 -32.50
N ILE A 68 5.74 15.84 -33.01
CA ILE A 68 5.87 14.63 -33.80
C ILE A 68 6.21 15.02 -35.25
N VAL A 69 7.37 14.60 -35.73
CA VAL A 69 7.87 14.95 -37.05
C VAL A 69 7.68 13.84 -38.08
N ASP A 70 7.66 12.60 -37.63
CA ASP A 70 7.47 11.46 -38.50
C ASP A 70 6.79 10.29 -37.82
N ILE A 71 6.06 9.49 -38.58
CA ILE A 71 5.40 8.26 -38.12
C ILE A 71 5.51 7.24 -39.24
N PHE A 72 6.07 6.06 -38.94
CA PHE A 72 6.17 4.98 -39.90
C PHE A 72 5.96 3.61 -39.25
N GLU A 73 5.60 2.64 -40.04
CA GLU A 73 5.38 1.26 -39.62
C GLU A 73 6.41 0.34 -40.27
N ASP A 74 6.89 -0.63 -39.48
CA ASP A 74 7.67 -1.77 -39.98
C ASP A 74 7.10 -3.05 -39.38
N GLY A 75 6.42 -3.82 -40.20
CA GLY A 75 5.72 -5.04 -39.79
C GLY A 75 4.66 -4.78 -38.72
N ALA A 76 4.83 -5.38 -37.54
CA ALA A 76 3.92 -5.24 -36.42
C ALA A 76 4.33 -4.09 -35.44
N THR A 77 5.27 -3.24 -35.84
CA THR A 77 5.82 -2.18 -34.99
C THR A 77 5.54 -0.81 -35.58
N LEU A 78 5.03 0.10 -34.75
CA LEU A 78 4.88 1.51 -35.08
C LEU A 78 6.06 2.29 -34.49
N TYR A 79 6.62 3.19 -35.27
CA TYR A 79 7.66 4.11 -34.86
C TYR A 79 7.14 5.53 -34.93
N ILE A 80 7.29 6.27 -33.82
CA ILE A 80 6.93 7.68 -33.71
C ILE A 80 8.22 8.45 -33.48
N VAL A 81 8.51 9.42 -34.35
CA VAL A 81 9.67 10.30 -34.22
C VAL A 81 9.24 11.66 -33.74
N GLU A 82 9.82 12.07 -32.64
CA GLU A 82 9.48 13.32 -31.96
C GLU A 82 10.71 14.10 -31.51
N ASP A 83 10.53 15.36 -31.15
CA ASP A 83 11.60 16.20 -30.61
C ASP A 83 12.29 15.49 -29.44
N TYR A 84 13.63 15.39 -29.48
CA TYR A 84 14.39 14.94 -28.33
C TYR A 84 14.44 16.02 -27.25
N VAL A 85 13.78 15.78 -26.14
CA VAL A 85 13.75 16.69 -25.01
C VAL A 85 14.98 16.49 -24.13
N GLN A 86 15.86 17.48 -24.11
CA GLN A 86 17.04 17.46 -23.23
C GLN A 86 16.67 18.00 -21.85
N GLY A 87 17.00 17.25 -20.79
CA GLY A 87 16.68 17.62 -19.41
C GLY A 87 16.74 16.42 -18.49
N ILE A 88 16.21 16.58 -17.30
CA ILE A 88 16.01 15.50 -16.32
C ILE A 88 14.52 15.32 -16.06
N SER A 89 14.07 14.09 -15.78
CA SER A 89 12.69 13.88 -15.40
C SER A 89 12.41 14.48 -14.02
N LEU A 90 11.16 14.93 -13.78
CA LEU A 90 10.79 15.38 -12.43
C LEU A 90 10.90 14.25 -11.40
N ARG A 91 10.82 12.99 -11.81
CA ARG A 91 11.11 11.86 -10.94
C ARG A 91 12.58 11.87 -10.49
N ASP A 92 13.52 12.05 -11.43
CA ASP A 92 14.94 12.08 -11.09
C ASP A 92 15.28 13.37 -10.32
N TYR A 93 14.58 14.45 -10.62
CA TYR A 93 14.71 15.70 -9.87
C TYR A 93 14.29 15.54 -8.42
N ILE A 94 13.11 14.95 -8.15
CA ILE A 94 12.60 14.77 -6.80
C ILE A 94 13.44 13.76 -5.98
N ASN A 95 13.97 12.74 -6.63
CA ASN A 95 14.91 11.80 -6.00
C ASN A 95 16.20 12.49 -5.50
N GLN A 96 16.62 13.61 -6.15
CA GLN A 96 17.78 14.38 -5.74
C GLN A 96 17.47 15.47 -4.72
N HIS A 97 16.26 16.06 -4.75
CA HIS A 97 15.89 17.25 -3.98
C HIS A 97 14.84 17.00 -2.91
N HIS A 98 14.30 15.78 -2.85
CA HIS A 98 13.28 15.32 -1.91
C HIS A 98 11.90 15.97 -2.12
N ARG A 99 11.82 17.27 -2.22
CA ARG A 99 10.60 18.05 -2.49
C ARG A 99 10.94 19.41 -3.08
N ILE A 100 9.94 20.07 -3.63
CA ILE A 100 10.06 21.42 -4.18
C ILE A 100 9.41 22.45 -3.25
N ASP A 101 9.86 23.72 -3.36
CA ASP A 101 9.21 24.83 -2.67
C ASP A 101 7.85 25.14 -3.31
N GLU A 102 6.89 25.62 -2.50
CA GLU A 102 5.54 25.94 -2.97
C GLU A 102 5.53 26.94 -4.12
N ALA A 103 6.43 27.95 -4.11
CA ALA A 103 6.50 28.95 -5.17
C ALA A 103 6.85 28.32 -6.53
N ILE A 104 7.80 27.38 -6.55
CA ILE A 104 8.15 26.60 -7.74
C ILE A 104 6.99 25.70 -8.11
N GLY A 105 6.39 25.06 -7.12
CA GLY A 105 5.22 24.18 -7.30
C GLY A 105 4.04 24.91 -7.93
N ILE A 106 3.72 26.13 -7.51
CA ILE A 106 2.65 26.94 -8.10
C ILE A 106 2.94 27.22 -9.58
N GLN A 107 4.18 27.57 -9.92
CA GLN A 107 4.54 27.83 -11.31
C GLN A 107 4.40 26.56 -12.16
N TRP A 108 4.98 25.46 -11.72
CA TRP A 108 4.89 24.19 -12.44
C TRP A 108 3.44 23.67 -12.54
N PHE A 109 2.63 23.89 -11.50
CA PHE A 109 1.22 23.53 -11.53
C PHE A 109 0.46 24.33 -12.60
N ARG A 110 0.75 25.64 -12.71
CA ARG A 110 0.17 26.50 -13.77
C ARG A 110 0.57 26.04 -15.16
N ASP A 111 1.86 25.79 -15.36
CA ASP A 111 2.38 25.35 -16.66
C ASP A 111 1.75 24.01 -17.07
N LEU A 112 1.62 23.06 -16.13
CA LEU A 112 0.96 21.77 -16.39
C LEU A 112 -0.55 21.92 -16.60
N CYS A 113 -1.19 22.84 -15.91
CA CYS A 113 -2.59 23.19 -16.19
C CYS A 113 -2.75 23.79 -17.58
N ASP A 114 -1.84 24.65 -18.04
CA ASP A 114 -1.89 25.26 -19.37
C ASP A 114 -1.87 24.20 -20.49
N VAL A 115 -0.93 23.26 -20.42
CA VAL A 115 -0.87 22.18 -21.41
C VAL A 115 -2.09 21.23 -21.33
N LEU A 116 -2.60 20.92 -20.14
CA LEU A 116 -3.82 20.11 -20.01
C LEU A 116 -5.04 20.83 -20.54
N ASN A 117 -5.18 22.14 -20.25
CA ASN A 117 -6.28 22.93 -20.80
C ASN A 117 -6.21 22.97 -22.33
N TYR A 118 -5.02 23.13 -22.90
CA TYR A 118 -4.81 23.03 -24.35
C TYR A 118 -5.30 21.68 -24.90
N LEU A 119 -4.96 20.56 -24.27
CA LEU A 119 -5.40 19.23 -24.69
C LEU A 119 -6.91 19.06 -24.56
N HIS A 120 -7.49 19.46 -23.43
CA HIS A 120 -8.92 19.32 -23.15
C HIS A 120 -9.81 20.21 -24.03
N THR A 121 -9.25 21.24 -24.65
CA THR A 121 -9.98 22.15 -25.55
C THR A 121 -9.81 21.84 -27.03
N GLN A 122 -9.11 20.77 -27.37
CA GLN A 122 -8.91 20.35 -28.77
C GLN A 122 -10.22 20.02 -29.47
N LYS A 123 -10.25 20.25 -30.77
CA LYS A 123 -11.41 20.00 -31.66
C LYS A 123 -11.03 18.91 -32.68
N PRO A 124 -11.96 18.03 -33.09
CA PRO A 124 -13.40 17.99 -32.73
C PRO A 124 -13.66 17.41 -31.33
N HIS A 125 -12.71 16.69 -30.73
CA HIS A 125 -12.88 16.05 -29.42
C HIS A 125 -11.73 16.41 -28.47
N PRO A 126 -12.01 16.60 -27.17
CA PRO A 126 -10.99 16.75 -26.15
C PRO A 126 -10.02 15.58 -26.15
N ILE A 127 -8.75 15.85 -25.82
CA ILE A 127 -7.72 14.84 -25.66
C ILE A 127 -7.44 14.71 -24.18
N ILE A 128 -7.61 13.51 -23.63
CA ILE A 128 -7.30 13.18 -22.23
C ILE A 128 -5.93 12.52 -22.18
N TYR A 129 -5.02 13.06 -21.37
CA TYR A 129 -3.63 12.64 -21.33
C TYR A 129 -3.42 11.31 -20.58
N ARG A 130 -4.08 11.11 -19.42
CA ARG A 130 -4.20 9.86 -18.64
C ARG A 130 -2.95 9.33 -17.96
N ASP A 131 -1.77 9.87 -18.18
CA ASP A 131 -0.53 9.37 -17.58
C ASP A 131 0.35 10.51 -17.03
N MET A 132 -0.29 11.46 -16.34
CA MET A 132 0.41 12.56 -15.67
C MET A 132 1.16 12.02 -14.45
N LYS A 133 2.49 12.05 -14.51
CA LYS A 133 3.39 11.58 -13.44
C LYS A 133 4.78 12.21 -13.59
N PRO A 134 5.58 12.29 -12.52
CA PRO A 134 6.89 12.95 -12.56
C PRO A 134 7.87 12.38 -13.59
N SER A 135 7.79 11.09 -13.94
CA SER A 135 8.65 10.49 -14.96
C SER A 135 8.32 10.94 -16.38
N ASN A 136 7.11 11.45 -16.63
CA ASN A 136 6.65 11.89 -17.94
C ASN A 136 6.77 13.41 -18.13
N ILE A 137 7.36 14.10 -17.16
CA ILE A 137 7.60 15.54 -17.20
C ILE A 137 9.10 15.78 -17.14
N MET A 138 9.64 16.43 -18.15
CA MET A 138 11.06 16.79 -18.26
C MET A 138 11.28 18.24 -17.85
N LEU A 139 12.22 18.46 -16.95
CA LEU A 139 12.73 19.79 -16.58
C LEU A 139 13.94 20.11 -17.46
N GLN A 140 13.84 21.15 -18.24
CA GLN A 140 14.90 21.64 -19.13
C GLN A 140 15.89 22.56 -18.37
N ALA A 141 17.04 22.80 -18.97
CA ALA A 141 18.09 23.62 -18.35
C ALA A 141 17.70 25.10 -18.14
N ASP A 142 16.73 25.60 -18.90
CA ASP A 142 16.15 26.94 -18.78
C ASP A 142 15.04 27.02 -17.71
N GLY A 143 14.73 25.92 -17.04
CA GLY A 143 13.67 25.80 -16.05
C GLY A 143 12.29 25.51 -16.63
N GLY A 144 12.15 25.43 -17.95
CA GLY A 144 10.89 25.08 -18.61
C GLY A 144 10.55 23.60 -18.47
N LEU A 145 9.24 23.29 -18.45
CA LEU A 145 8.76 21.93 -18.42
C LEU A 145 8.37 21.45 -19.82
N LYS A 146 8.57 20.15 -20.06
CA LYS A 146 8.07 19.45 -21.24
C LYS A 146 7.37 18.18 -20.82
N LEU A 147 6.13 17.99 -21.30
CA LEU A 147 5.35 16.80 -21.07
C LEU A 147 5.68 15.80 -22.18
N ILE A 148 6.21 14.64 -21.80
CA ILE A 148 6.61 13.58 -22.75
C ILE A 148 5.67 12.37 -22.59
N ASP A 149 5.72 11.47 -23.55
CA ASP A 149 5.03 10.18 -23.53
C ASP A 149 3.49 10.22 -23.61
N PHE A 150 3.00 10.40 -24.84
CA PHE A 150 1.56 10.37 -25.18
C PHE A 150 1.02 8.96 -25.44
N GLY A 151 1.63 7.91 -24.92
CA GLY A 151 1.31 6.51 -25.26
C GLY A 151 -0.11 6.05 -24.95
N ILE A 152 -0.86 6.83 -24.17
CA ILE A 152 -2.22 6.51 -23.71
C ILE A 152 -3.20 7.68 -23.79
N ALA A 153 -2.79 8.81 -24.42
CA ALA A 153 -3.69 9.92 -24.69
C ALA A 153 -4.76 9.53 -25.72
N ARG A 154 -6.02 9.84 -25.45
CA ARG A 154 -7.16 9.53 -26.33
C ARG A 154 -8.11 10.70 -26.50
N GLU A 155 -8.75 10.75 -27.67
CA GLU A 155 -9.92 11.60 -27.87
C GLU A 155 -11.10 11.13 -27.02
N TYR A 156 -11.74 12.07 -26.31
CA TYR A 156 -12.98 11.83 -25.61
C TYR A 156 -14.13 11.72 -26.62
N LYS A 157 -14.79 10.55 -26.68
CA LYS A 157 -16.00 10.33 -27.51
C LYS A 157 -17.20 10.13 -26.61
N GLN A 158 -18.18 11.00 -26.71
CA GLN A 158 -19.39 11.03 -25.88
C GLN A 158 -20.24 9.74 -25.93
N ASP A 159 -20.11 8.94 -27.01
CA ASP A 159 -20.91 7.73 -27.25
C ASP A 159 -20.24 6.41 -26.81
N SER A 160 -19.04 6.42 -26.21
CA SER A 160 -18.39 5.21 -25.73
C SER A 160 -18.78 4.94 -24.27
N GLN A 161 -19.39 3.77 -24.01
CA GLN A 161 -19.94 3.43 -22.70
C GLN A 161 -18.88 3.06 -21.64
N ALA A 162 -17.64 2.77 -21.99
CA ALA A 162 -16.53 2.52 -21.05
C ALA A 162 -15.18 2.45 -21.78
N ASP A 163 -14.09 2.76 -21.07
CA ASP A 163 -12.74 2.44 -21.52
C ASP A 163 -12.47 0.93 -21.33
N THR A 164 -12.23 0.23 -22.45
CA THR A 164 -12.13 -1.25 -22.48
C THR A 164 -10.76 -1.78 -22.07
N THR A 165 -9.82 -0.96 -21.60
CA THR A 165 -8.47 -1.37 -21.30
C THR A 165 -7.96 -0.67 -20.04
N TYR A 166 -7.32 -1.43 -19.15
CA TYR A 166 -6.57 -0.91 -18.00
C TYR A 166 -5.48 0.05 -18.48
N ILE A 167 -5.58 1.33 -18.13
CA ILE A 167 -4.68 2.36 -18.64
C ILE A 167 -4.31 3.32 -17.53
N GLY A 168 -3.03 3.38 -17.18
CA GLY A 168 -2.47 4.31 -16.21
C GLY A 168 -1.33 3.70 -15.38
N THR A 169 -0.55 4.55 -14.77
CA THR A 169 0.52 4.14 -13.86
C THR A 169 -0.07 4.04 -12.45
N LYS A 170 -0.05 2.85 -11.84
CA LYS A 170 -0.49 2.64 -10.47
C LYS A 170 0.04 3.76 -9.56
N GLY A 171 -0.78 4.19 -8.61
CA GLY A 171 -0.45 5.28 -7.69
C GLY A 171 -0.73 6.70 -8.19
N TYR A 172 -0.58 7.00 -9.49
CA TYR A 172 -0.90 8.32 -10.06
C TYR A 172 -2.21 8.33 -10.84
N ALA A 173 -2.64 7.18 -11.34
CA ALA A 173 -3.84 7.05 -12.13
C ALA A 173 -5.10 7.25 -11.28
N ALA A 174 -6.09 7.89 -11.85
CA ALA A 174 -7.36 8.13 -11.19
C ALA A 174 -8.16 6.83 -11.03
N PRO A 175 -9.00 6.70 -9.99
CA PRO A 175 -9.75 5.47 -9.71
C PRO A 175 -10.60 4.98 -10.90
N GLU A 176 -11.20 5.88 -11.67
CA GLU A 176 -12.00 5.54 -12.85
C GLU A 176 -11.18 4.90 -14.00
N GLN A 177 -9.85 5.07 -14.02
CA GLN A 177 -9.00 4.40 -15.00
C GLN A 177 -8.90 2.88 -14.77
N PHE A 178 -9.25 2.41 -13.59
CA PHE A 178 -9.24 1.00 -13.20
C PHE A 178 -10.63 0.36 -13.23
N GLY A 179 -11.68 1.14 -13.46
CA GLY A 179 -13.06 0.69 -13.50
C GLY A 179 -13.63 0.59 -14.92
N LYS A 180 -14.97 0.41 -14.98
CA LYS A 180 -15.73 0.43 -16.22
C LYS A 180 -16.24 1.85 -16.58
N ALA A 181 -15.74 2.89 -15.94
CA ALA A 181 -16.14 4.26 -16.17
C ALA A 181 -15.33 4.90 -17.30
N GLN A 182 -15.92 5.85 -17.98
CA GLN A 182 -15.26 6.63 -19.03
C GLN A 182 -14.39 7.70 -18.39
N THR A 183 -13.12 7.83 -18.82
CA THR A 183 -12.21 8.89 -18.40
C THR A 183 -12.49 10.21 -19.11
N ASP A 184 -12.38 11.33 -18.40
CA ASP A 184 -12.57 12.68 -18.93
C ASP A 184 -11.49 13.66 -18.40
N ALA A 185 -11.66 14.96 -18.58
CA ALA A 185 -10.72 15.98 -18.13
C ALA A 185 -10.39 15.92 -16.63
N ARG A 186 -11.32 15.43 -15.81
CA ARG A 186 -11.17 15.30 -14.35
C ARG A 186 -10.20 14.15 -13.96
N THR A 187 -10.02 13.19 -14.85
CA THR A 187 -8.99 12.13 -14.72
C THR A 187 -7.59 12.73 -14.74
N ASP A 188 -7.33 13.67 -15.66
CA ASP A 188 -6.03 14.35 -15.73
C ASP A 188 -5.81 15.29 -14.54
N ILE A 189 -6.89 15.93 -14.05
CA ILE A 189 -6.84 16.78 -12.85
C ILE A 189 -6.43 15.96 -11.61
N TYR A 190 -6.97 14.74 -11.47
CA TYR A 190 -6.56 13.84 -10.40
C TYR A 190 -5.06 13.50 -10.49
N SER A 191 -4.62 12.99 -11.63
CA SER A 191 -3.23 12.58 -11.85
C SER A 191 -2.25 13.75 -11.71
N LEU A 192 -2.65 14.96 -12.12
CA LEU A 192 -1.90 16.19 -11.88
C LEU A 192 -1.85 16.51 -10.39
N GLY A 193 -2.96 16.40 -9.67
CA GLY A 193 -3.03 16.59 -8.22
C GLY A 193 -2.08 15.66 -7.47
N VAL A 194 -2.09 14.35 -7.79
CA VAL A 194 -1.17 13.36 -7.22
C VAL A 194 0.29 13.69 -7.55
N THR A 195 0.56 14.08 -8.79
CA THR A 195 1.90 14.48 -9.22
C THR A 195 2.40 15.66 -8.40
N MET A 196 1.59 16.71 -8.25
CA MET A 196 1.96 17.90 -7.47
C MET A 196 2.03 17.61 -5.97
N TYR A 197 1.15 16.75 -5.45
CA TYR A 197 1.24 16.27 -4.08
C TYR A 197 2.59 15.61 -3.81
N HIS A 198 3.01 14.68 -4.68
CA HIS A 198 4.32 14.03 -4.58
C HIS A 198 5.47 15.05 -4.62
N LEU A 199 5.46 15.99 -5.58
CA LEU A 199 6.53 16.97 -5.73
C LEU A 199 6.62 17.93 -4.53
N LEU A 200 5.49 18.34 -3.96
CA LEU A 200 5.44 19.32 -2.86
C LEU A 200 5.66 18.69 -1.48
N THR A 201 5.29 17.43 -1.30
CA THR A 201 5.44 16.73 -0.02
C THR A 201 6.68 15.87 0.06
N GLY A 202 7.21 15.42 -1.09
CA GLY A 202 8.28 14.43 -1.18
C GLY A 202 7.78 13.00 -1.02
N LYS A 203 6.47 12.80 -0.70
CA LYS A 203 5.90 11.48 -0.47
C LYS A 203 5.40 10.88 -1.78
N SER A 204 5.99 9.75 -2.17
CA SER A 204 5.57 8.98 -3.32
C SER A 204 4.21 8.30 -3.06
N PRO A 205 3.30 8.22 -4.06
CA PRO A 205 2.08 7.43 -3.93
C PRO A 205 2.32 5.92 -3.82
N TYR A 206 3.58 5.47 -3.96
CA TYR A 206 4.01 4.08 -3.75
C TYR A 206 4.51 3.81 -2.33
N GLU A 207 4.54 4.80 -1.46
CA GLU A 207 5.00 4.66 -0.08
C GLU A 207 3.83 4.53 0.88
N PRO A 208 3.93 3.64 1.89
CA PRO A 208 2.92 3.54 2.94
C PRO A 208 2.80 4.84 3.77
N PRO A 209 1.65 5.12 4.37
CA PRO A 209 0.35 4.56 4.03
C PRO A 209 -0.04 5.02 2.62
N TYR A 210 -0.61 4.12 1.82
CA TYR A 210 -1.02 4.40 0.42
C TYR A 210 -2.16 5.41 0.30
N GLN A 211 -2.53 6.03 1.41
CA GLN A 211 -3.52 7.10 1.51
C GLN A 211 -2.83 8.47 1.49
N PHE A 212 -3.50 9.43 0.86
CA PHE A 212 -3.03 10.82 0.86
C PHE A 212 -3.37 11.46 2.21
N VAL A 213 -2.36 11.60 3.07
CA VAL A 213 -2.49 12.41 4.29
C VAL A 213 -2.51 13.89 3.93
N PRO A 214 -3.07 14.79 4.78
CA PRO A 214 -3.04 16.22 4.53
C PRO A 214 -1.62 16.71 4.19
N ALA A 215 -1.48 17.41 3.07
CA ALA A 215 -0.16 17.78 2.53
C ALA A 215 0.71 18.56 3.54
N ARG A 216 0.08 19.36 4.40
CA ARG A 216 0.77 20.15 5.43
C ARG A 216 1.25 19.33 6.63
N GLN A 217 0.77 18.12 6.82
CA GLN A 217 1.38 17.20 7.80
C GLN A 217 2.78 16.78 7.36
N LEU A 218 2.96 16.55 6.06
CA LEU A 218 4.26 16.18 5.49
C LEU A 218 5.16 17.39 5.20
N ASN A 219 4.56 18.49 4.77
CA ASN A 219 5.24 19.73 4.50
C ASN A 219 4.50 20.93 5.15
N PRO A 220 4.77 21.25 6.41
CA PRO A 220 4.12 22.37 7.12
C PRO A 220 4.36 23.75 6.50
N ALA A 221 5.32 23.88 5.58
CA ALA A 221 5.59 25.14 4.87
C ALA A 221 4.53 25.45 3.80
N LEU A 222 3.72 24.48 3.41
CA LEU A 222 2.65 24.69 2.43
C LEU A 222 1.55 25.58 3.01
N SER A 223 1.00 26.45 2.14
CA SER A 223 -0.18 27.26 2.47
C SER A 223 -1.43 26.39 2.64
N HIS A 224 -2.40 26.84 3.40
CA HIS A 224 -3.72 26.21 3.47
C HIS A 224 -4.41 26.19 2.10
N GLY A 225 -4.18 27.21 1.27
CA GLY A 225 -4.70 27.26 -0.08
C GLY A 225 -4.16 26.14 -0.96
N MET A 226 -2.87 25.86 -0.91
CA MET A 226 -2.25 24.77 -1.66
C MET A 226 -2.78 23.41 -1.20
N GLU A 227 -2.84 23.18 0.10
CA GLU A 227 -3.41 21.94 0.66
C GLU A 227 -4.85 21.72 0.22
N HIS A 228 -5.69 22.78 0.27
CA HIS A 228 -7.08 22.70 -0.20
C HIS A 228 -7.16 22.31 -1.68
N ILE A 229 -6.33 22.93 -2.54
CA ILE A 229 -6.30 22.65 -3.97
C ILE A 229 -5.89 21.21 -4.24
N LEU A 230 -4.81 20.75 -3.59
CA LEU A 230 -4.35 19.37 -3.73
C LEU A 230 -5.43 18.39 -3.30
N ASN A 231 -6.03 18.59 -2.12
CA ASN A 231 -7.10 17.72 -1.62
C ASN A 231 -8.31 17.66 -2.56
N LYS A 232 -8.70 18.79 -3.16
CA LYS A 232 -9.82 18.81 -4.13
C LYS A 232 -9.45 18.10 -5.43
N CYS A 233 -8.21 18.22 -5.91
CA CYS A 233 -7.75 17.50 -7.11
C CYS A 233 -7.80 15.98 -6.93
N ILE A 234 -7.39 15.46 -5.76
CA ILE A 234 -7.20 14.03 -5.51
C ILE A 234 -8.42 13.33 -4.91
N GLN A 235 -9.61 13.95 -4.97
CA GLN A 235 -10.83 13.28 -4.52
C GLN A 235 -11.10 12.01 -5.34
N PRO A 236 -11.50 10.90 -4.70
CA PRO A 236 -11.78 9.64 -5.40
C PRO A 236 -12.84 9.81 -6.49
N GLU A 237 -13.96 10.47 -6.15
CA GLU A 237 -15.07 10.67 -7.07
C GLU A 237 -14.79 11.86 -7.99
N PRO A 238 -14.93 11.71 -9.32
CA PRO A 238 -14.72 12.80 -10.28
C PRO A 238 -15.57 14.04 -10.03
N ASP A 239 -16.79 13.87 -9.53
CA ASP A 239 -17.72 14.98 -9.28
C ASP A 239 -17.28 15.87 -8.11
N ASP A 240 -16.48 15.35 -7.19
CA ASP A 240 -15.93 16.08 -6.04
C ASP A 240 -14.64 16.84 -6.38
N ARG A 241 -14.06 16.61 -7.57
CA ARG A 241 -12.87 17.30 -8.05
C ARG A 241 -13.21 18.64 -8.71
N TYR A 242 -12.19 19.36 -9.17
CA TYR A 242 -12.38 20.43 -10.14
C TYR A 242 -12.98 19.87 -11.43
N GLN A 243 -14.02 20.52 -11.94
CA GLN A 243 -14.73 20.03 -13.13
C GLN A 243 -14.03 20.43 -14.42
N SER A 244 -13.09 21.34 -14.37
CA SER A 244 -12.26 21.76 -15.50
C SER A 244 -10.92 22.34 -15.04
N VAL A 245 -9.95 22.34 -15.94
CA VAL A 245 -8.63 22.97 -15.67
C VAL A 245 -8.75 24.48 -15.43
N PRO A 246 -9.60 25.25 -16.14
CA PRO A 246 -9.80 26.66 -15.81
C PRO A 246 -10.32 26.90 -14.37
N GLU A 247 -11.19 26.04 -13.84
CA GLU A 247 -11.64 26.11 -12.45
C GLU A 247 -10.47 25.91 -11.47
N LEU A 248 -9.63 24.91 -11.71
CA LEU A 248 -8.43 24.66 -10.95
C LEU A 248 -7.45 25.85 -11.02
N LEU A 249 -7.25 26.42 -12.21
CA LEU A 249 -6.38 27.57 -12.39
C LEU A 249 -6.90 28.82 -11.66
N ASP A 250 -8.22 29.05 -11.62
CA ASP A 250 -8.78 30.16 -10.84
C ASP A 250 -8.47 30.01 -9.35
N ASP A 251 -8.68 28.83 -8.79
CA ASP A 251 -8.33 28.57 -7.39
C ASP A 251 -6.82 28.65 -7.12
N LEU A 252 -5.99 28.16 -8.03
CA LEU A 252 -4.55 28.22 -7.92
C LEU A 252 -4.04 29.68 -7.95
N ASN A 253 -4.64 30.52 -8.78
CA ASN A 253 -4.32 31.95 -8.85
C ASN A 253 -4.83 32.74 -7.66
N HIS A 254 -5.84 32.24 -6.97
CA HIS A 254 -6.50 32.90 -5.86
C HIS A 254 -6.42 32.08 -4.57
N SER A 255 -5.43 31.22 -4.43
CA SER A 255 -5.22 30.34 -3.26
C SER A 255 -5.22 31.07 -1.91
N TYR A 256 -4.80 32.35 -1.91
CA TYR A 256 -4.90 33.26 -0.76
C TYR A 256 -6.33 33.44 -0.22
N ARG A 257 -7.38 33.16 -1.01
CA ARG A 257 -8.77 33.25 -0.56
C ARG A 257 -9.03 32.25 0.57
N TYR A 258 -8.43 31.08 0.50
CA TYR A 258 -8.56 30.04 1.52
C TYR A 258 -7.82 30.44 2.81
N ASP A 259 -6.64 31.03 2.71
CA ASP A 259 -5.89 31.49 3.87
C ASP A 259 -6.58 32.67 4.59
N LYS A 260 -7.15 33.60 3.83
CA LYS A 260 -7.95 34.71 4.37
C LYS A 260 -9.29 34.28 4.95
N ALA A 261 -9.94 33.28 4.35
CA ALA A 261 -11.16 32.70 4.90
C ALA A 261 -10.88 32.00 6.24
N TYR A 262 -9.80 31.27 6.33
CA TYR A 262 -9.33 30.67 7.59
C TYR A 262 -9.04 31.74 8.66
N GLN A 263 -8.33 32.82 8.30
CA GLN A 263 -8.09 33.96 9.21
C GLN A 263 -9.39 34.65 9.65
N LYS A 264 -10.37 34.81 8.74
CA LYS A 264 -11.69 35.34 9.10
C LYS A 264 -12.45 34.41 10.03
N VAL A 265 -12.44 33.10 9.78
CA VAL A 265 -13.08 32.11 10.66
C VAL A 265 -12.42 32.13 12.04
N GLN A 266 -11.11 32.21 12.12
CA GLN A 266 -10.37 32.32 13.38
C GLN A 266 -10.64 33.64 14.09
N ALA A 267 -10.71 34.78 13.36
CA ALA A 267 -11.07 36.07 13.93
C ALA A 267 -12.51 36.09 14.46
N VAL A 268 -13.47 35.50 13.73
CA VAL A 268 -14.87 35.33 14.17
C VAL A 268 -14.93 34.39 15.39
N ARG A 269 -14.14 33.32 15.42
CA ARG A 269 -14.05 32.40 16.58
C ARG A 269 -13.49 33.11 17.80
N ARG A 270 -12.41 33.90 17.66
CA ARG A 270 -11.86 34.74 18.75
C ARG A 270 -12.84 35.83 19.19
N GLY A 271 -13.54 36.47 18.26
CA GLY A 271 -14.59 37.43 18.56
C GLY A 271 -15.80 36.80 19.29
N ARG A 272 -16.17 35.57 18.93
CA ARG A 272 -17.21 34.78 19.64
C ARG A 272 -16.75 34.39 21.05
N ILE A 273 -15.49 34.01 21.21
CA ILE A 273 -14.91 33.71 22.54
C ILE A 273 -14.91 34.97 23.43
N ALA A 274 -14.52 36.13 22.90
CA ALA A 274 -14.58 37.42 23.62
C ALA A 274 -16.02 37.83 23.96
N LEU A 275 -16.97 37.64 23.03
CA LEU A 275 -18.39 37.89 23.25
C LEU A 275 -18.97 36.93 24.32
N VAL A 276 -18.57 35.66 24.30
CA VAL A 276 -18.96 34.66 25.32
C VAL A 276 -18.39 35.03 26.69
N ALA A 277 -17.16 35.55 26.77
CA ALA A 277 -16.56 36.03 28.02
C ALA A 277 -17.31 37.24 28.57
N VAL A 278 -17.79 38.15 27.74
CA VAL A 278 -18.61 39.30 28.14
C VAL A 278 -20.02 38.87 28.55
N LEU A 279 -20.61 37.90 27.88
CA LEU A 279 -21.92 37.32 28.21
C LEU A 279 -21.87 36.44 29.47
N ALA A 280 -20.74 35.77 29.74
CA ALA A 280 -20.52 35.02 30.97
C ALA A 280 -20.45 35.94 32.20
N ALA A 281 -19.89 37.14 32.06
CA ALA A 281 -19.91 38.16 33.11
C ALA A 281 -21.32 38.72 33.40
N ALA A 282 -22.20 38.76 32.37
CA ALA A 282 -23.62 39.15 32.52
C ALA A 282 -24.53 37.99 32.98
N GLY A 283 -24.09 36.75 32.80
CA GLY A 283 -24.90 35.52 33.05
C GLY A 283 -24.92 34.99 34.46
N ILE A 284 -24.18 35.59 35.40
CA ILE A 284 -24.22 35.20 36.85
C ILE A 284 -25.59 35.43 37.48
N GLY A 285 -26.44 36.26 36.85
CA GLY A 285 -27.83 36.52 37.29
C GLY A 285 -28.90 35.54 36.79
N LEU A 286 -28.58 34.63 35.88
CA LEU A 286 -29.54 33.70 35.25
C LEU A 286 -29.32 32.22 35.60
N MET A 287 -28.49 31.94 36.61
CA MET A 287 -28.06 30.58 36.98
C MET A 287 -29.09 29.66 37.64
N ALA A 288 -30.31 30.11 37.93
CA ALA A 288 -31.34 29.24 38.51
C ALA A 288 -32.26 28.56 37.45
N GLY A 289 -32.29 29.06 36.20
CA GLY A 289 -33.09 28.47 35.10
C GLY A 289 -32.30 27.61 34.10
N GLY A 290 -30.95 27.70 34.11
CA GLY A 290 -30.10 27.11 33.07
C GLY A 290 -29.68 25.64 33.29
N TRP A 291 -29.96 25.07 34.46
CA TRP A 291 -29.47 23.73 34.78
C TRP A 291 -30.15 22.59 33.99
N LEU A 292 -31.41 22.83 33.59
CA LEU A 292 -32.16 21.85 32.76
C LEU A 292 -31.82 21.91 31.27
N THR A 293 -31.29 23.06 30.79
CA THR A 293 -30.89 23.21 29.38
C THR A 293 -29.44 22.76 29.12
N MET A 294 -28.57 22.90 30.12
CA MET A 294 -27.16 22.48 30.02
C MET A 294 -26.98 20.95 29.82
N GLY A 295 -27.89 20.12 30.33
CA GLY A 295 -27.84 18.67 30.12
C GLY A 295 -28.04 18.29 28.64
N LYS A 296 -29.01 18.94 28.00
CA LYS A 296 -29.36 18.65 26.60
C LYS A 296 -28.31 19.15 25.60
N GLU A 297 -27.75 20.33 25.82
CA GLU A 297 -26.64 20.84 24.99
C GLU A 297 -25.36 19.97 25.08
N LYS A 298 -25.09 19.41 26.25
CA LYS A 298 -24.00 18.45 26.43
C LYS A 298 -24.27 17.14 25.68
N GLU A 299 -25.49 16.61 25.71
CA GLU A 299 -25.86 15.41 24.95
C GLU A 299 -25.79 15.65 23.46
N ASP A 300 -26.39 16.74 22.97
CA ASP A 300 -26.33 17.10 21.55
C ASP A 300 -24.85 17.26 21.07
N ARG A 301 -23.98 17.81 21.92
CA ARG A 301 -22.55 17.95 21.62
C ARG A 301 -21.82 16.61 21.60
N TYR A 302 -22.15 15.72 22.53
CA TYR A 302 -21.60 14.37 22.58
C TYR A 302 -21.95 13.59 21.31
N ASP A 303 -23.22 13.57 20.92
CA ASP A 303 -23.70 12.87 19.71
C ASP A 303 -23.07 13.45 18.45
N GLN A 304 -22.88 14.77 18.36
CA GLN A 304 -22.17 15.41 17.26
C GLN A 304 -20.71 14.98 17.16
N LEU A 305 -20.00 14.84 18.30
CA LEU A 305 -18.63 14.40 18.32
C LEU A 305 -18.51 12.94 17.85
N LEU A 306 -19.39 12.05 18.32
CA LEU A 306 -19.44 10.66 17.87
C LEU A 306 -19.72 10.56 16.37
N GLN A 307 -20.68 11.32 15.86
CA GLN A 307 -21.03 11.34 14.45
C GLN A 307 -19.88 11.87 13.58
N GLN A 308 -19.20 12.94 14.01
CA GLN A 308 -18.03 13.45 13.28
C GLN A 308 -16.88 12.45 13.29
N ALA A 309 -16.62 11.82 14.43
CA ALA A 309 -15.58 10.79 14.53
C ALA A 309 -15.86 9.61 13.61
N SER A 310 -17.12 9.16 13.53
CA SER A 310 -17.51 8.00 12.70
C SER A 310 -17.22 8.18 11.22
N THR A 311 -17.20 9.39 10.70
CA THR A 311 -16.85 9.68 9.31
C THR A 311 -15.34 9.63 9.04
N LEU A 312 -14.52 9.56 10.10
CA LEU A 312 -13.06 9.67 10.03
C LEU A 312 -12.33 8.37 10.40
N TYR A 313 -13.04 7.33 10.83
CA TYR A 313 -12.41 6.10 11.36
C TYR A 313 -11.32 5.52 10.47
N VAL A 314 -11.52 5.52 9.17
CA VAL A 314 -10.57 4.94 8.20
C VAL A 314 -9.73 6.03 7.53
N SER A 315 -10.29 7.24 7.32
CA SER A 315 -9.61 8.30 6.57
C SER A 315 -8.63 9.11 7.41
N ASP A 316 -8.90 9.29 8.70
CA ASP A 316 -8.05 10.04 9.64
C ASP A 316 -8.32 9.58 11.08
N TYR A 317 -7.70 8.45 11.44
CA TYR A 317 -7.86 7.87 12.77
C TYR A 317 -7.44 8.84 13.88
N GLU A 318 -6.35 9.59 13.71
CA GLU A 318 -5.85 10.50 14.76
C GLU A 318 -6.85 11.60 15.07
N GLN A 319 -7.51 12.14 14.06
CA GLN A 319 -8.57 13.12 14.27
C GLN A 319 -9.83 12.47 14.85
N ALA A 320 -10.19 11.26 14.44
CA ALA A 320 -11.29 10.51 15.05
C ALA A 320 -11.06 10.26 16.53
N ALA A 321 -9.88 9.78 16.93
CA ALA A 321 -9.49 9.55 18.32
C ALA A 321 -9.56 10.82 19.17
N GLN A 322 -9.12 11.98 18.62
CA GLN A 322 -9.25 13.26 19.32
C GLN A 322 -10.70 13.67 19.57
N LEU A 323 -11.59 13.43 18.60
CA LEU A 323 -13.01 13.73 18.76
C LEU A 323 -13.68 12.78 19.78
N LEU A 324 -13.31 11.51 19.76
CA LEU A 324 -13.79 10.50 20.71
C LEU A 324 -13.30 10.77 22.12
N ALA A 325 -12.04 11.19 22.28
CA ALA A 325 -11.50 11.63 23.57
C ALA A 325 -12.26 12.85 24.14
N GLN A 326 -12.61 13.83 23.26
CA GLN A 326 -13.45 14.96 23.68
C GLN A 326 -14.87 14.52 24.08
N ALA A 327 -15.43 13.52 23.41
CA ALA A 327 -16.71 12.94 23.79
C ALA A 327 -16.63 12.23 25.14
N GLU A 328 -15.57 11.46 25.38
CA GLU A 328 -15.33 10.77 26.64
C GLU A 328 -15.14 11.75 27.81
N GLU A 329 -14.46 12.88 27.60
CA GLU A 329 -14.35 13.95 28.60
C GLU A 329 -15.73 14.57 28.99
N LEU A 330 -16.64 14.64 28.00
CA LEU A 330 -18.01 15.17 28.29
C LEU A 330 -18.84 14.20 29.12
N PHE A 331 -18.75 12.91 28.86
CA PHE A 331 -19.50 11.85 29.54
C PHE A 331 -18.60 10.64 29.82
N PRO A 332 -17.75 10.72 30.87
CA PRO A 332 -16.82 9.64 31.21
C PRO A 332 -17.50 8.32 31.62
N ASP A 333 -18.77 8.37 31.94
CA ASP A 333 -19.57 7.20 32.36
C ASP A 333 -20.27 6.51 31.18
N LYS A 334 -20.15 7.04 29.95
CA LYS A 334 -20.72 6.43 28.75
C LYS A 334 -19.63 5.64 27.99
N ILE A 335 -19.88 4.35 27.76
CA ILE A 335 -18.94 3.45 27.07
C ILE A 335 -18.83 3.70 25.56
N GLU A 336 -19.83 4.37 24.96
CA GLU A 336 -19.94 4.53 23.50
C GLU A 336 -18.69 5.14 22.84
N ALA A 337 -18.10 6.17 23.44
CA ALA A 337 -16.94 6.86 22.87
C ALA A 337 -15.73 5.93 22.83
N GLY A 338 -15.44 5.24 23.94
CA GLY A 338 -14.34 4.26 24.02
C GLY A 338 -14.56 3.05 23.12
N ARG A 339 -15.80 2.57 23.02
CA ARG A 339 -16.16 1.49 22.11
C ARG A 339 -15.97 1.88 20.63
N GLN A 340 -16.33 3.11 20.25
CA GLN A 340 -16.13 3.60 18.90
C GLN A 340 -14.64 3.81 18.59
N ASP A 341 -13.84 4.21 19.56
CA ASP A 341 -12.38 4.29 19.43
C ASP A 341 -11.76 2.90 19.20
N ALA A 342 -12.18 1.90 20.00
CA ALA A 342 -11.76 0.51 19.80
C ALA A 342 -12.14 0.00 18.41
N TYR A 343 -13.34 0.32 17.92
CA TYR A 343 -13.79 -0.06 16.59
C TYR A 343 -12.98 0.64 15.48
N ALA A 344 -12.64 1.91 15.66
CA ALA A 344 -11.78 2.64 14.75
C ALA A 344 -10.36 2.03 14.70
N LEU A 345 -9.80 1.62 15.84
CA LEU A 345 -8.53 0.87 15.90
C LEU A 345 -8.60 -0.44 15.13
N TYR A 346 -9.68 -1.20 15.31
CA TYR A 346 -9.92 -2.44 14.56
C TYR A 346 -9.91 -2.21 13.04
N LEU A 347 -10.65 -1.21 12.56
CA LEU A 347 -10.72 -0.88 11.13
C LEU A 347 -9.38 -0.44 10.53
N ASN A 348 -8.47 0.08 11.35
CA ASN A 348 -7.12 0.48 10.94
C ASN A 348 -6.07 -0.64 11.12
N GLY A 349 -6.48 -1.88 11.42
CA GLY A 349 -5.57 -3.02 11.60
C GLY A 349 -4.70 -2.93 12.88
N ARG A 350 -5.03 -2.03 13.80
CA ARG A 350 -4.34 -1.87 15.10
C ARG A 350 -4.95 -2.80 16.14
N TRP A 351 -4.89 -4.08 15.85
CA TRP A 351 -5.68 -5.08 16.59
C TRP A 351 -5.28 -5.20 18.05
N GLN A 352 -3.97 -5.13 18.39
CA GLN A 352 -3.53 -5.17 19.78
C GLN A 352 -4.01 -3.93 20.54
N ASP A 353 -3.88 -2.74 19.97
CA ASP A 353 -4.36 -1.51 20.57
C ASP A 353 -5.89 -1.54 20.76
N CYS A 354 -6.62 -2.15 19.83
CA CYS A 354 -8.06 -2.39 19.93
C CYS A 354 -8.40 -3.28 21.15
N ILE A 355 -7.68 -4.39 21.33
CA ILE A 355 -7.87 -5.32 22.47
C ILE A 355 -7.58 -4.58 23.79
N ASP A 356 -6.49 -3.84 23.85
CA ASP A 356 -6.11 -3.07 25.03
C ASP A 356 -7.17 -2.01 25.38
N ARG A 357 -7.68 -1.32 24.35
CA ARG A 357 -8.75 -0.33 24.49
C ARG A 357 -10.07 -0.99 24.95
N CYS A 358 -10.48 -2.09 24.33
CA CYS A 358 -11.66 -2.84 24.76
C CYS A 358 -11.54 -3.33 26.20
N THR A 359 -10.37 -3.82 26.58
CA THR A 359 -10.10 -4.30 27.94
C THR A 359 -10.27 -3.18 28.94
N ALA A 360 -9.67 -2.01 28.68
CA ALA A 360 -9.81 -0.83 29.54
C ALA A 360 -11.29 -0.38 29.68
N GLU A 361 -12.06 -0.41 28.59
CA GLU A 361 -13.48 -0.05 28.62
C GLU A 361 -14.32 -1.06 29.42
N LEU A 362 -14.05 -2.34 29.27
CA LEU A 362 -14.77 -3.40 30.02
C LEU A 362 -14.41 -3.38 31.51
N GLU A 363 -13.19 -3.06 31.87
CA GLU A 363 -12.78 -2.87 33.28
C GLU A 363 -13.46 -1.65 33.89
N ARG A 364 -13.63 -0.56 33.15
CA ARG A 364 -14.18 0.70 33.61
C ARG A 364 -15.71 0.68 33.72
N HIS A 365 -16.38 0.10 32.71
CA HIS A 365 -17.84 0.18 32.57
C HIS A 365 -18.56 -1.14 32.81
N GLY A 366 -17.82 -2.25 33.01
CA GLY A 366 -18.37 -3.58 33.16
C GLY A 366 -18.67 -4.27 31.83
N SER A 367 -19.64 -5.18 31.84
CA SER A 367 -19.89 -6.02 30.67
C SER A 367 -20.67 -5.27 29.59
N ASP A 368 -20.06 -5.08 28.43
CA ASP A 368 -20.71 -4.63 27.19
C ASP A 368 -20.50 -5.64 26.08
N VAL A 369 -21.60 -6.16 25.53
CA VAL A 369 -21.55 -7.23 24.52
C VAL A 369 -20.88 -6.74 23.24
N GLN A 370 -21.17 -5.53 22.79
CA GLN A 370 -20.61 -5.00 21.53
C GLN A 370 -19.10 -4.76 21.64
N THR A 371 -18.63 -4.22 22.76
CA THR A 371 -17.19 -4.05 23.02
C THR A 371 -16.47 -5.40 23.02
N ARG A 372 -17.10 -6.45 23.61
CA ARG A 372 -16.54 -7.81 23.54
C ARG A 372 -16.50 -8.39 22.13
N LEU A 373 -17.52 -8.14 21.32
CA LEU A 373 -17.51 -8.59 19.94
C LEU A 373 -16.42 -7.91 19.11
N ILE A 374 -16.19 -6.61 19.30
CA ILE A 374 -15.07 -5.89 18.67
C ILE A 374 -13.73 -6.50 19.12
N MET A 375 -13.58 -6.76 20.42
CA MET A 375 -12.37 -7.39 20.97
C MET A 375 -12.17 -8.79 20.38
N ALA A 376 -13.23 -9.60 20.30
CA ALA A 376 -13.18 -10.94 19.71
C ALA A 376 -12.77 -10.90 18.24
N SER A 377 -13.28 -9.93 17.48
CA SER A 377 -12.88 -9.75 16.08
C SER A 377 -11.39 -9.38 15.96
N ALA A 378 -10.87 -8.54 16.84
CA ALA A 378 -9.44 -8.20 16.88
C ALA A 378 -8.57 -9.39 17.31
N GLN A 379 -9.00 -10.17 18.29
CA GLN A 379 -8.34 -11.42 18.70
C GLN A 379 -8.31 -12.46 17.57
N PHE A 380 -9.39 -12.57 16.81
CA PHE A 380 -9.45 -13.41 15.62
C PHE A 380 -8.38 -13.02 14.58
N GLU A 381 -8.27 -11.75 14.27
CA GLU A 381 -7.26 -11.25 13.30
C GLU A 381 -5.80 -11.46 13.78
N LEU A 382 -5.58 -11.52 15.10
CA LEU A 382 -4.29 -11.89 15.70
C LEU A 382 -4.07 -13.42 15.80
N GLY A 383 -5.07 -14.24 15.47
CA GLY A 383 -4.99 -15.69 15.55
C GLY A 383 -5.21 -16.27 16.95
N ASP A 384 -5.64 -15.46 17.91
CA ASP A 384 -6.07 -15.94 19.24
C ASP A 384 -7.50 -16.45 19.15
N TYR A 385 -7.64 -17.60 18.50
CA TYR A 385 -8.95 -18.21 18.24
C TYR A 385 -9.69 -18.62 19.51
N GLN A 386 -8.94 -18.93 20.59
CA GLN A 386 -9.54 -19.34 21.86
C GLN A 386 -10.25 -18.15 22.52
N SER A 387 -9.57 -17.03 22.65
CA SER A 387 -10.15 -15.84 23.25
C SER A 387 -11.26 -15.25 22.37
N ALA A 388 -11.06 -15.25 21.06
CA ALA A 388 -12.07 -14.79 20.11
C ALA A 388 -13.36 -15.63 20.19
N ALA A 389 -13.26 -16.95 20.23
CA ALA A 389 -14.42 -17.85 20.37
C ALA A 389 -15.21 -17.57 21.66
N GLN A 390 -14.52 -17.39 22.78
CA GLN A 390 -15.14 -17.03 24.06
C GLN A 390 -15.89 -15.68 23.99
N GLY A 391 -15.34 -14.72 23.27
CA GLY A 391 -15.97 -13.43 23.06
C GLY A 391 -17.24 -13.53 22.20
N PHE A 392 -17.19 -14.29 21.11
CA PHE A 392 -18.34 -14.52 20.23
C PHE A 392 -19.44 -15.33 20.91
N GLU A 393 -19.10 -16.36 21.71
CA GLU A 393 -20.07 -17.19 22.45
C GLU A 393 -20.97 -16.36 23.38
N GLN A 394 -20.49 -15.24 23.88
CA GLN A 394 -21.24 -14.34 24.77
C GLN A 394 -22.16 -13.35 24.03
N GLY A 395 -22.14 -13.37 22.68
CA GLY A 395 -23.03 -12.55 21.86
C GLY A 395 -24.43 -13.15 21.74
N GLU A 396 -25.48 -12.39 22.05
CA GLU A 396 -26.87 -12.87 21.94
C GLU A 396 -27.34 -12.94 20.47
N GLU A 397 -26.95 -11.98 19.64
CA GLU A 397 -27.24 -11.92 18.19
C GLU A 397 -25.95 -11.58 17.44
N LEU A 398 -25.34 -12.58 16.83
CA LEU A 398 -24.13 -12.39 16.02
C LEU A 398 -24.48 -11.97 14.59
N SER A 399 -23.75 -11.01 14.07
CA SER A 399 -23.77 -10.65 12.64
C SER A 399 -23.24 -11.80 11.78
N VAL A 400 -23.50 -11.75 10.47
CA VAL A 400 -22.96 -12.72 9.51
C VAL A 400 -21.43 -12.79 9.60
N ASP A 401 -20.76 -11.64 9.74
CA ASP A 401 -19.30 -11.59 9.88
C ASP A 401 -18.81 -12.24 11.18
N ASN A 402 -19.48 -11.96 12.31
CA ASN A 402 -19.12 -12.54 13.60
C ASN A 402 -19.39 -14.05 13.62
N LEU A 403 -20.50 -14.52 13.00
CA LEU A 403 -20.78 -15.97 12.88
C LEU A 403 -19.74 -16.66 12.01
N ARG A 404 -19.32 -16.04 10.91
CA ARG A 404 -18.24 -16.55 10.06
C ARG A 404 -16.97 -16.75 10.89
N ASP A 405 -16.52 -15.69 11.56
CA ASP A 405 -15.26 -15.70 12.31
C ASP A 405 -15.36 -16.64 13.53
N TYR A 406 -16.52 -16.74 14.17
CA TYR A 406 -16.77 -17.69 15.26
C TYR A 406 -16.69 -19.16 14.77
N ALA A 407 -17.31 -19.47 13.64
CA ALA A 407 -17.24 -20.81 13.07
C ALA A 407 -15.78 -21.20 12.72
N VAL A 408 -15.01 -20.26 12.17
CA VAL A 408 -13.58 -20.47 11.87
C VAL A 408 -12.79 -20.70 13.16
N CYS A 409 -13.02 -19.89 14.22
CA CYS A 409 -12.38 -20.13 15.52
C CYS A 409 -12.63 -21.54 16.04
N LEU A 410 -13.89 -21.98 16.05
CA LEU A 410 -14.27 -23.30 16.50
C LEU A 410 -13.61 -24.41 15.68
N GLY A 411 -13.56 -24.25 14.36
CA GLY A 411 -12.84 -25.15 13.45
C GLY A 411 -11.35 -25.24 13.81
N ARG A 412 -10.66 -24.11 13.90
CA ARG A 412 -9.22 -24.03 14.26
C ARG A 412 -8.91 -24.60 15.64
N MET A 413 -9.88 -24.60 16.56
CA MET A 413 -9.80 -25.23 17.88
C MET A 413 -10.16 -26.74 17.88
N GLY A 414 -10.49 -27.32 16.73
CA GLY A 414 -10.91 -28.72 16.60
C GLY A 414 -12.33 -29.01 17.13
N GLN A 415 -13.14 -27.97 17.38
CA GLN A 415 -14.53 -28.11 17.86
C GLN A 415 -15.52 -28.24 16.69
N ILE A 416 -15.30 -29.24 15.85
CA ILE A 416 -15.94 -29.40 14.56
C ILE A 416 -17.47 -29.37 14.63
N ASN A 417 -18.09 -30.17 15.53
CA ASN A 417 -19.55 -30.21 15.65
C ASN A 417 -20.17 -28.82 15.97
N GLN A 418 -19.47 -28.00 16.74
CA GLN A 418 -19.93 -26.67 17.06
C GLN A 418 -19.75 -25.73 15.86
N ALA A 419 -18.61 -25.83 15.16
CA ALA A 419 -18.35 -25.07 13.93
C ALA A 419 -19.44 -25.35 12.86
N GLU A 420 -19.81 -26.61 12.64
CA GLU A 420 -20.88 -26.99 11.74
C GLU A 420 -22.25 -26.44 12.17
N SER A 421 -22.53 -26.42 13.48
CA SER A 421 -23.76 -25.83 14.01
C SER A 421 -23.81 -24.31 13.74
N VAL A 422 -22.70 -23.62 13.92
CA VAL A 422 -22.60 -22.18 13.62
C VAL A 422 -22.68 -21.92 12.11
N LEU A 423 -22.11 -22.80 11.26
CA LEU A 423 -22.26 -22.73 9.81
C LEU A 423 -23.72 -22.89 9.37
N GLN A 424 -24.50 -23.76 10.02
CA GLN A 424 -25.93 -23.87 9.78
C GLN A 424 -26.68 -22.59 10.17
N GLN A 425 -26.32 -21.96 11.30
CA GLN A 425 -26.89 -20.68 11.69
C GLN A 425 -26.55 -19.57 10.67
N LEU A 426 -25.29 -19.53 10.22
CA LEU A 426 -24.81 -18.59 9.20
C LEU A 426 -25.64 -18.72 7.90
N SER A 427 -25.84 -19.96 7.44
CA SER A 427 -26.68 -20.27 6.28
C SER A 427 -28.14 -19.87 6.49
N GLY A 428 -28.66 -20.11 7.69
CA GLY A 428 -30.04 -19.77 8.09
C GLY A 428 -30.30 -18.25 8.12
N GLN A 429 -29.29 -17.43 8.36
CA GLN A 429 -29.36 -15.97 8.27
C GLN A 429 -29.26 -15.42 6.83
N GLY A 430 -29.16 -16.29 5.83
CA GLY A 430 -29.07 -15.87 4.43
C GLY A 430 -27.70 -15.32 4.04
N ALA A 431 -26.64 -15.79 4.67
CA ALA A 431 -25.28 -15.44 4.30
C ALA A 431 -24.98 -15.78 2.83
N ASP A 432 -24.12 -15.01 2.21
CA ASP A 432 -23.64 -15.24 0.86
C ASP A 432 -23.07 -16.68 0.74
N PRO A 433 -23.42 -17.44 -0.32
CA PRO A 433 -22.87 -18.78 -0.54
C PRO A 433 -21.35 -18.85 -0.48
N ASP A 434 -20.64 -17.82 -0.98
CA ASP A 434 -19.18 -17.76 -0.93
C ASP A 434 -18.66 -17.74 0.52
N VAL A 435 -19.37 -17.03 1.42
CA VAL A 435 -18.99 -16.96 2.85
C VAL A 435 -19.19 -18.32 3.52
N THR A 436 -20.32 -19.00 3.24
CA THR A 436 -20.59 -20.33 3.82
C THR A 436 -19.63 -21.39 3.28
N GLN A 437 -19.26 -21.29 2.01
CA GLN A 437 -18.29 -22.19 1.39
C GLN A 437 -16.87 -21.97 1.92
N TYR A 438 -16.47 -20.71 2.19
CA TYR A 438 -15.22 -20.39 2.88
C TYR A 438 -15.17 -21.06 4.26
N VAL A 439 -16.23 -20.91 5.07
CA VAL A 439 -16.32 -21.53 6.40
C VAL A 439 -16.28 -23.05 6.32
N GLN A 440 -16.95 -23.65 5.32
CA GLN A 440 -16.88 -25.10 5.10
C GLN A 440 -15.42 -25.53 4.81
N GLY A 441 -14.71 -24.78 3.97
CA GLY A 441 -13.29 -25.05 3.69
C GLY A 441 -12.40 -24.98 4.95
N GLU A 442 -12.67 -24.05 5.87
CA GLU A 442 -11.97 -23.98 7.16
C GLU A 442 -12.29 -25.19 8.07
N ILE A 443 -13.52 -25.66 8.05
CA ILE A 443 -13.93 -26.87 8.78
C ILE A 443 -13.26 -28.12 8.18
N ASP A 444 -13.29 -28.26 6.85
CA ASP A 444 -12.65 -29.36 6.14
C ASP A 444 -11.13 -29.38 6.43
N MET A 445 -10.49 -28.21 6.44
CA MET A 445 -9.08 -28.08 6.80
C MET A 445 -8.80 -28.54 8.23
N ALA A 446 -9.66 -28.18 9.18
CA ALA A 446 -9.54 -28.63 10.58
C ALA A 446 -9.76 -30.13 10.76
N GLN A 447 -10.45 -30.78 9.83
CA GLN A 447 -10.62 -32.23 9.76
C GLN A 447 -9.51 -32.94 8.99
N GLU A 448 -8.49 -32.20 8.54
CA GLU A 448 -7.41 -32.69 7.67
C GLU A 448 -7.92 -33.19 6.28
N GLU A 449 -9.13 -32.76 5.89
CA GLU A 449 -9.71 -33.04 4.57
C GLU A 449 -9.17 -32.06 3.52
N TYR A 450 -7.86 -32.00 3.35
CA TYR A 450 -7.14 -30.95 2.60
C TYR A 450 -7.62 -30.79 1.14
N LEU A 451 -8.01 -31.86 0.45
CA LEU A 451 -8.50 -31.76 -0.93
C LEU A 451 -9.88 -31.12 -1.03
N SER A 452 -10.74 -31.40 -0.04
CA SER A 452 -12.05 -30.76 0.07
C SER A 452 -11.89 -29.27 0.37
N ALA A 453 -11.06 -28.95 1.37
CA ALA A 453 -10.74 -27.58 1.74
C ALA A 453 -10.14 -26.78 0.57
N GLU A 454 -9.16 -27.36 -0.16
CA GLU A 454 -8.56 -26.75 -1.35
C GLU A 454 -9.63 -26.41 -2.38
N THR A 455 -10.53 -27.37 -2.67
CA THR A 455 -11.62 -27.18 -3.64
C THR A 455 -12.58 -26.08 -3.21
N ALA A 456 -12.93 -26.04 -1.93
CA ALA A 456 -13.83 -25.03 -1.38
C ALA A 456 -13.24 -23.61 -1.50
N PHE A 457 -12.00 -23.43 -1.07
CA PHE A 457 -11.34 -22.12 -1.14
C PHE A 457 -11.13 -21.63 -2.57
N GLN A 458 -10.71 -22.52 -3.49
CA GLN A 458 -10.54 -22.17 -4.91
C GLN A 458 -11.87 -21.78 -5.55
N ALA A 459 -12.94 -22.51 -5.29
CA ALA A 459 -14.26 -22.19 -5.83
C ALA A 459 -14.75 -20.81 -5.35
N VAL A 460 -14.51 -20.46 -4.08
CA VAL A 460 -14.80 -19.10 -3.58
C VAL A 460 -13.96 -18.06 -4.31
N MET A 461 -12.67 -18.29 -4.49
CA MET A 461 -11.80 -17.33 -5.18
C MET A 461 -12.18 -17.12 -6.65
N ASP A 462 -12.74 -18.13 -7.30
CA ASP A 462 -13.18 -18.06 -8.71
C ASP A 462 -14.53 -17.34 -8.87
N THR A 463 -15.37 -17.31 -7.84
CA THR A 463 -16.74 -16.78 -7.90
C THR A 463 -16.90 -15.42 -7.25
N THR A 464 -16.16 -15.14 -6.17
CA THR A 464 -16.35 -13.93 -5.38
C THR A 464 -15.66 -12.69 -6.00
N ASP A 465 -16.34 -11.55 -5.93
CA ASP A 465 -15.76 -10.22 -6.24
C ASP A 465 -15.23 -9.50 -4.98
N LYS A 466 -15.39 -10.11 -3.79
CA LYS A 466 -15.02 -9.53 -2.50
C LYS A 466 -13.53 -9.78 -2.21
N SER A 467 -12.69 -8.80 -2.43
CA SER A 467 -11.23 -8.90 -2.21
C SER A 467 -10.84 -9.35 -0.79
N ALA A 468 -11.62 -8.97 0.23
CA ALA A 468 -11.39 -9.44 1.59
C ALA A 468 -11.58 -10.97 1.74
N LEU A 469 -12.57 -11.56 1.06
CA LEU A 469 -12.80 -13.00 1.09
C LEU A 469 -11.75 -13.74 0.25
N VAL A 470 -11.36 -13.19 -0.91
CA VAL A 470 -10.23 -13.69 -1.71
C VAL A 470 -8.95 -13.74 -0.86
N ARG A 471 -8.66 -12.66 -0.12
CA ARG A 471 -7.54 -12.61 0.81
C ARG A 471 -7.58 -13.72 1.85
N ARG A 472 -8.74 -13.90 2.51
CA ARG A 472 -8.91 -14.96 3.51
C ARG A 472 -8.69 -16.35 2.91
N CYS A 473 -9.29 -16.65 1.77
CA CYS A 473 -9.09 -17.93 1.07
C CYS A 473 -7.62 -18.15 0.68
N ALA A 474 -6.93 -17.13 0.20
CA ALA A 474 -5.52 -17.23 -0.15
C ALA A 474 -4.63 -17.52 1.07
N MET A 475 -4.92 -16.89 2.21
CA MET A 475 -4.21 -17.16 3.47
C MET A 475 -4.50 -18.59 3.96
N SER A 476 -5.75 -19.03 3.95
CA SER A 476 -6.12 -20.39 4.34
C SER A 476 -5.51 -21.46 3.42
N LEU A 477 -5.47 -21.19 2.10
CA LEU A 477 -4.75 -22.06 1.15
C LEU A 477 -3.24 -22.07 1.40
N SER A 478 -2.66 -20.94 1.79
CA SER A 478 -1.25 -20.88 2.18
C SER A 478 -0.96 -21.76 3.39
N ASP A 479 -1.80 -21.70 4.42
CA ASP A 479 -1.71 -22.54 5.61
C ASP A 479 -1.87 -24.03 5.24
N LEU A 480 -2.90 -24.36 4.45
CA LEU A 480 -3.16 -25.71 3.96
C LEU A 480 -1.94 -26.28 3.21
N TYR A 481 -1.36 -25.52 2.31
CA TYR A 481 -0.22 -25.98 1.54
C TYR A 481 1.04 -26.11 2.39
N ARG A 482 1.21 -25.30 3.42
CA ARG A 482 2.31 -25.43 4.41
C ARG A 482 2.16 -26.74 5.19
N ASP A 483 0.96 -27.06 5.68
CA ASP A 483 0.69 -28.32 6.37
C ASP A 483 0.93 -29.52 5.44
N CYS A 484 0.44 -29.45 4.20
CA CYS A 484 0.70 -30.46 3.18
C CYS A 484 2.18 -30.59 2.82
N ALA A 485 2.96 -29.49 2.82
CA ALA A 485 4.40 -29.53 2.57
C ALA A 485 5.16 -30.25 3.70
N ALA A 486 4.71 -30.08 4.95
CA ALA A 486 5.25 -30.85 6.07
C ALA A 486 4.97 -32.37 5.91
N LEU A 487 3.78 -32.75 5.43
CA LEU A 487 3.41 -34.13 5.12
C LEU A 487 4.14 -34.68 3.89
N ASP A 488 4.45 -33.84 2.90
CA ASP A 488 5.17 -34.24 1.67
C ASP A 488 6.58 -34.78 1.98
N ARG A 489 7.24 -34.24 3.01
CA ARG A 489 8.55 -34.72 3.50
C ARG A 489 8.51 -36.18 3.95
N THR A 490 7.34 -36.70 4.34
CA THR A 490 7.11 -38.10 4.74
C THR A 490 6.46 -38.94 3.63
N GLY A 491 6.18 -38.34 2.48
CA GLY A 491 5.49 -38.98 1.35
C GLY A 491 4.01 -39.22 1.59
N SER A 492 3.40 -38.50 2.55
CA SER A 492 1.99 -38.67 2.97
C SER A 492 1.10 -37.50 2.55
N SER A 493 1.60 -36.52 1.82
CA SER A 493 0.83 -35.35 1.40
C SER A 493 -0.29 -35.72 0.41
N PRO A 494 -1.55 -35.33 0.65
CA PRO A 494 -2.62 -35.51 -0.30
C PRO A 494 -2.53 -34.55 -1.50
N VAL A 495 -1.81 -33.46 -1.34
CA VAL A 495 -1.63 -32.42 -2.37
C VAL A 495 -0.24 -32.56 -3.00
N SER A 496 -0.20 -32.63 -4.32
CA SER A 496 1.08 -32.68 -5.04
C SER A 496 1.71 -31.30 -5.12
N LYS A 497 3.02 -31.20 -4.82
CA LYS A 497 3.81 -29.96 -4.91
C LYS A 497 3.17 -28.78 -4.14
N PRO A 498 2.86 -28.94 -2.87
CA PRO A 498 2.09 -27.94 -2.13
C PRO A 498 2.79 -26.57 -2.08
N ALA A 499 4.10 -26.51 -1.91
CA ALA A 499 4.82 -25.25 -1.88
C ALA A 499 4.75 -24.48 -3.23
N GLU A 500 4.81 -25.18 -4.38
CA GLU A 500 4.64 -24.55 -5.70
C GLU A 500 3.20 -24.02 -5.88
N LYS A 501 2.19 -24.77 -5.37
CA LYS A 501 0.78 -24.33 -5.38
C LYS A 501 0.56 -23.09 -4.52
N ALA A 502 1.17 -23.03 -3.32
CA ALA A 502 1.13 -21.85 -2.49
C ALA A 502 1.67 -20.61 -3.23
N VAL A 503 2.82 -20.75 -3.87
CA VAL A 503 3.40 -19.69 -4.71
C VAL A 503 2.44 -19.26 -5.81
N GLN A 504 1.83 -20.22 -6.52
CA GLN A 504 0.91 -19.92 -7.63
C GLN A 504 -0.31 -19.13 -7.16
N VAL A 505 -0.98 -19.60 -6.11
CA VAL A 505 -2.18 -18.95 -5.55
C VAL A 505 -1.85 -17.54 -5.05
N LEU A 506 -0.88 -17.41 -4.18
CA LEU A 506 -0.52 -16.12 -3.58
C LEU A 506 -0.05 -15.12 -4.66
N SER A 507 0.78 -15.57 -5.63
CA SER A 507 1.20 -14.71 -6.73
C SER A 507 0.02 -14.22 -7.58
N SER A 508 -0.99 -15.06 -7.82
CA SER A 508 -2.17 -14.67 -8.58
C SER A 508 -3.02 -13.61 -7.85
N VAL A 509 -3.16 -13.77 -6.55
CA VAL A 509 -3.92 -12.84 -5.68
C VAL A 509 -3.20 -11.50 -5.56
N MET A 510 -1.88 -11.51 -5.49
CA MET A 510 -1.06 -10.29 -5.45
C MET A 510 -1.11 -9.45 -6.74
N LEU A 511 -1.66 -9.98 -7.84
CA LEU A 511 -1.94 -9.22 -9.06
C LEU A 511 -3.18 -8.33 -8.92
N GLN A 512 -4.04 -8.56 -7.93
CA GLN A 512 -5.21 -7.72 -7.67
C GLN A 512 -4.79 -6.40 -7.02
N GLU A 513 -5.30 -5.28 -7.53
CA GLU A 513 -4.86 -3.94 -7.11
C GLU A 513 -5.02 -3.67 -5.61
N ASN A 514 -6.09 -4.16 -5.01
CA ASN A 514 -6.39 -3.93 -3.61
C ASN A 514 -5.53 -4.79 -2.67
N LEU A 515 -4.89 -5.85 -3.16
CA LEU A 515 -4.16 -6.83 -2.35
C LEU A 515 -2.63 -6.78 -2.54
N GLN A 516 -2.13 -6.10 -3.55
CA GLN A 516 -0.70 -6.02 -3.86
C GLN A 516 0.15 -5.34 -2.76
N TYR A 517 -0.48 -4.65 -1.80
CA TYR A 517 0.18 -3.97 -0.68
C TYR A 517 -0.16 -4.61 0.66
N ASP A 518 -0.82 -5.76 0.66
CA ASP A 518 -1.10 -6.50 1.88
C ASP A 518 0.18 -7.18 2.38
N SER A 519 0.69 -6.70 3.52
CA SER A 519 1.94 -7.19 4.09
C SER A 519 1.86 -8.66 4.50
N SER A 520 0.69 -9.15 4.96
CA SER A 520 0.49 -10.54 5.35
C SER A 520 0.53 -11.47 4.14
N LEU A 521 -0.04 -11.05 3.02
CA LEU A 521 0.06 -11.80 1.76
C LEU A 521 1.50 -11.81 1.22
N TRP A 522 2.24 -10.69 1.33
CA TRP A 522 3.66 -10.66 0.98
C TRP A 522 4.49 -11.58 1.87
N GLU A 523 4.23 -11.57 3.17
CA GLU A 523 4.89 -12.47 4.14
C GLU A 523 4.62 -13.95 3.77
N ALA A 524 3.33 -14.31 3.54
CA ALA A 524 2.94 -15.65 3.14
C ALA A 524 3.57 -16.08 1.81
N LEU A 525 3.61 -15.20 0.81
CA LEU A 525 4.24 -15.46 -0.48
C LEU A 525 5.76 -15.66 -0.35
N SER A 526 6.41 -14.87 0.49
CA SER A 526 7.85 -14.97 0.73
C SER A 526 8.20 -16.31 1.39
N MET A 527 7.41 -16.73 2.38
CA MET A 527 7.52 -18.05 3.00
C MET A 527 7.26 -19.18 1.99
N ALA A 528 6.23 -19.03 1.14
CA ALA A 528 5.94 -20.03 0.11
C ALA A 528 7.10 -20.17 -0.91
N TYR A 529 7.71 -19.06 -1.33
CA TYR A 529 8.93 -19.09 -2.16
C TYR A 529 10.08 -19.79 -1.44
N PHE A 530 10.27 -19.50 -0.16
CA PHE A 530 11.32 -20.13 0.65
C PHE A 530 11.11 -21.65 0.77
N GLU A 531 9.90 -22.09 1.05
CA GLU A 531 9.54 -23.52 1.14
C GLU A 531 9.66 -24.22 -0.22
N ALA A 532 9.20 -23.58 -1.30
CA ALA A 532 9.32 -24.14 -2.65
C ALA A 532 10.78 -24.28 -3.08
N ALA A 533 11.66 -23.37 -2.66
CA ALA A 533 13.09 -23.50 -2.90
C ALA A 533 13.68 -24.75 -2.21
N HIS A 534 13.24 -25.06 -0.99
CA HIS A 534 13.67 -26.25 -0.24
C HIS A 534 13.08 -27.56 -0.75
N ALA A 535 11.88 -27.50 -1.35
CA ALA A 535 11.23 -28.66 -1.97
C ALA A 535 11.84 -29.09 -3.33
N GLY A 536 13.01 -28.56 -3.69
CA GLY A 536 13.71 -28.85 -4.95
C GLY A 536 13.50 -27.79 -6.02
N GLY A 537 13.00 -26.62 -5.62
CA GLY A 537 12.84 -25.43 -6.49
C GLY A 537 14.17 -24.78 -6.87
N SER A 538 14.08 -23.79 -7.72
CA SER A 538 15.24 -23.07 -8.23
C SER A 538 15.79 -22.05 -7.23
N ARG A 539 17.08 -21.68 -7.38
CA ARG A 539 17.69 -20.53 -6.68
C ARG A 539 16.90 -19.22 -6.88
N GLU A 540 16.15 -19.12 -7.97
CA GLU A 540 15.24 -18.00 -8.25
C GLU A 540 14.19 -17.83 -7.16
N TYR A 541 13.67 -18.93 -6.59
CA TYR A 541 12.69 -18.85 -5.50
C TYR A 541 13.30 -18.26 -4.22
N LEU A 542 14.55 -18.57 -3.90
CA LEU A 542 15.23 -17.89 -2.77
C LEU A 542 15.36 -16.38 -3.04
N THR A 543 15.70 -15.98 -4.28
CA THR A 543 15.77 -14.55 -4.62
C THR A 543 14.42 -13.87 -4.45
N LYS A 544 13.34 -14.50 -4.94
CA LYS A 544 11.98 -13.97 -4.77
C LYS A 544 11.53 -13.92 -3.30
N ALA A 545 11.95 -14.89 -2.49
CA ALA A 545 11.69 -14.87 -1.05
C ALA A 545 12.37 -13.67 -0.39
N ALA A 546 13.64 -13.40 -0.71
CA ALA A 546 14.36 -12.23 -0.19
C ALA A 546 13.69 -10.91 -0.61
N GLU A 547 13.33 -10.77 -1.90
CA GLU A 547 12.62 -9.61 -2.44
C GLU A 547 11.27 -9.41 -1.71
N GLY A 548 10.56 -10.48 -1.45
CA GLY A 548 9.27 -10.43 -0.77
C GLY A 548 9.40 -10.07 0.71
N PHE A 549 10.33 -10.66 1.46
CA PHE A 549 10.57 -10.25 2.86
C PHE A 549 11.02 -8.80 2.96
N GLN A 550 11.88 -8.34 2.03
CA GLN A 550 12.24 -6.93 1.97
C GLN A 550 11.01 -6.04 1.70
N GLN A 551 10.11 -6.47 0.82
CA GLN A 551 8.86 -5.76 0.56
C GLN A 551 7.98 -5.66 1.82
N VAL A 552 7.93 -6.71 2.67
CA VAL A 552 7.20 -6.67 3.96
C VAL A 552 7.80 -5.61 4.89
N LEU A 553 9.12 -5.54 4.98
CA LEU A 553 9.82 -4.51 5.76
C LEU A 553 9.57 -3.10 5.19
N ASP A 554 9.61 -2.95 3.87
CA ASP A 554 9.35 -1.68 3.17
C ASP A 554 7.88 -1.22 3.34
N LEU A 555 6.95 -2.14 3.59
CA LEU A 555 5.57 -1.87 3.97
C LEU A 555 5.42 -1.45 5.44
N GLY A 556 6.52 -1.36 6.18
CA GLY A 556 6.55 -0.86 7.56
C GLY A 556 6.30 -1.92 8.63
N VAL A 557 6.25 -3.21 8.28
CA VAL A 557 6.15 -4.30 9.25
C VAL A 557 7.54 -4.61 9.80
N THR A 558 7.77 -4.33 11.08
CA THR A 558 9.09 -4.44 11.71
C THR A 558 9.11 -5.54 12.78
N LYS A 559 8.77 -6.78 12.41
CA LYS A 559 8.83 -7.91 13.34
C LYS A 559 10.22 -8.56 13.32
N ALA A 560 10.73 -8.92 14.49
CA ALA A 560 12.08 -9.48 14.68
C ALA A 560 12.37 -10.70 13.77
N TYR A 561 11.42 -11.60 13.64
CA TYR A 561 11.60 -12.82 12.83
C TYR A 561 11.75 -12.52 11.32
N LEU A 562 11.19 -11.43 10.79
CA LEU A 562 11.33 -11.07 9.36
C LEU A 562 12.79 -10.79 8.99
N TYR A 563 13.53 -10.14 9.88
CA TYR A 563 14.97 -9.90 9.68
C TYR A 563 15.77 -11.20 9.75
N ALA A 564 15.39 -12.13 10.65
CA ALA A 564 16.02 -13.44 10.76
C ALA A 564 15.73 -14.32 9.54
N ASP A 565 14.52 -14.27 9.00
CA ASP A 565 14.14 -14.97 7.77
C ASP A 565 14.88 -14.39 6.57
N LEU A 566 14.94 -13.09 6.43
CA LEU A 566 15.68 -12.40 5.38
C LEU A 566 17.18 -12.75 5.44
N TYR A 567 17.77 -12.73 6.64
CA TYR A 567 19.13 -13.23 6.85
C TYR A 567 19.27 -14.67 6.36
N THR A 568 18.35 -15.55 6.73
CA THR A 568 18.40 -16.97 6.40
C THR A 568 18.36 -17.18 4.88
N VAL A 569 17.51 -16.44 4.18
CA VAL A 569 17.42 -16.50 2.71
C VAL A 569 18.71 -16.02 2.05
N TYR A 570 19.27 -14.87 2.46
CA TYR A 570 20.52 -14.36 1.90
C TYR A 570 21.71 -15.29 2.22
N TYR A 571 21.75 -15.85 3.42
CA TYR A 571 22.77 -16.84 3.80
C TYR A 571 22.73 -18.06 2.87
N GLN A 572 21.54 -18.59 2.56
CA GLN A 572 21.38 -19.73 1.63
C GLN A 572 21.67 -19.35 0.19
N LEU A 573 21.41 -18.12 -0.22
CA LEU A 573 21.83 -17.56 -1.51
C LEU A 573 23.37 -17.44 -1.59
N GLY A 574 24.09 -17.52 -0.48
CA GLY A 574 25.53 -17.25 -0.41
C GLY A 574 25.85 -15.76 -0.55
N ASP A 575 24.87 -14.89 -0.44
CA ASP A 575 25.06 -13.43 -0.37
C ASP A 575 25.28 -13.01 1.08
N TYR A 576 26.51 -13.26 1.55
CA TYR A 576 26.87 -12.97 2.93
C TYR A 576 26.95 -11.47 3.24
N THR A 577 27.05 -10.63 2.21
CA THR A 577 27.00 -9.17 2.37
C THR A 577 25.58 -8.72 2.70
N ALA A 578 24.59 -9.15 1.91
CA ALA A 578 23.20 -8.87 2.18
C ALA A 578 22.71 -9.51 3.49
N ALA A 579 23.18 -10.74 3.80
CA ALA A 579 22.90 -11.39 5.08
C ALA A 579 23.43 -10.56 6.27
N GLY A 580 24.63 -9.98 6.15
CA GLY A 580 25.20 -9.09 7.16
C GLY A 580 24.38 -7.82 7.34
N GLN A 581 23.93 -7.20 6.25
CA GLN A 581 23.09 -6.01 6.29
C GLN A 581 21.73 -6.28 6.98
N ALA A 582 21.08 -7.40 6.68
CA ALA A 582 19.84 -7.79 7.34
C ALA A 582 20.02 -7.92 8.88
N LEU A 583 21.18 -8.40 9.34
CA LEU A 583 21.49 -8.47 10.77
C LEU A 583 21.82 -7.09 11.37
N ASP A 584 22.40 -6.17 10.60
CA ASP A 584 22.64 -4.79 11.04
C ASP A 584 21.31 -4.07 11.25
N ASP A 585 20.37 -4.24 10.31
CA ASP A 585 19.02 -3.67 10.38
C ASP A 585 18.22 -4.30 11.55
N TYR A 586 18.34 -5.61 11.74
CA TYR A 586 17.76 -6.32 12.88
C TYR A 586 18.25 -5.74 14.21
N GLN A 587 19.55 -5.62 14.37
CA GLN A 587 20.17 -5.11 15.60
C GLN A 587 19.80 -3.64 15.86
N ALA A 588 19.73 -2.83 14.81
CA ALA A 588 19.31 -1.42 14.91
C ALA A 588 17.87 -1.30 15.42
N MET A 589 16.96 -2.17 14.95
CA MET A 589 15.56 -2.18 15.34
C MET A 589 15.32 -2.81 16.70
N TYR A 590 16.09 -3.87 17.04
CA TYR A 590 15.96 -4.65 18.27
C TYR A 590 17.30 -4.75 19.02
N PRO A 591 17.82 -3.65 19.57
CA PRO A 591 19.18 -3.61 20.16
C PRO A 591 19.34 -4.43 21.44
N GLN A 592 18.25 -4.93 22.02
CA GLN A 592 18.25 -5.77 23.23
C GLN A 592 18.01 -7.26 22.92
N ASP A 593 17.91 -7.62 21.63
CA ASP A 593 17.78 -9.02 21.22
C ASP A 593 19.17 -9.64 21.01
N TYR A 594 19.37 -10.83 21.57
CA TYR A 594 20.64 -11.57 21.43
C TYR A 594 20.83 -12.19 20.04
N MET A 595 19.72 -12.42 19.31
CA MET A 595 19.69 -13.23 18.09
C MET A 595 20.53 -12.63 16.95
N PRO A 596 20.51 -11.31 16.67
CA PRO A 596 21.36 -10.72 15.63
C PRO A 596 22.85 -11.02 15.85
N HIS A 597 23.31 -10.93 17.11
CA HIS A 597 24.68 -11.26 17.49
C HIS A 597 24.99 -12.73 17.27
N ALA A 598 24.11 -13.64 17.69
CA ALA A 598 24.32 -15.07 17.52
C ALA A 598 24.41 -15.47 16.04
N LEU A 599 23.48 -14.96 15.20
CA LEU A 599 23.47 -15.21 13.76
C LEU A 599 24.69 -14.59 13.06
N ARG A 600 25.11 -13.38 13.46
CA ARG A 600 26.31 -12.72 12.93
C ARG A 600 27.58 -13.51 13.27
N GLY A 601 27.70 -14.04 14.49
CA GLY A 601 28.80 -14.91 14.85
C GLY A 601 28.91 -16.14 13.95
N MET A 602 27.77 -16.79 13.62
CA MET A 602 27.73 -17.93 12.70
C MET A 602 28.08 -17.54 11.27
N LEU A 603 27.58 -16.37 10.80
CA LEU A 603 27.92 -15.82 9.49
C LEU A 603 29.43 -15.57 9.36
N LEU A 604 30.04 -14.93 10.35
CA LEU A 604 31.47 -14.66 10.37
C LEU A 604 32.30 -15.94 10.30
N ILE A 605 31.91 -16.98 11.06
CA ILE A 605 32.58 -18.30 10.97
C ILE A 605 32.48 -18.87 9.56
N THR A 606 31.31 -18.74 8.92
CA THR A 606 31.09 -19.25 7.57
C THR A 606 31.96 -18.50 6.55
N VAL A 607 32.03 -17.18 6.63
CA VAL A 607 32.84 -16.33 5.75
C VAL A 607 34.35 -16.63 5.97
N GLU A 608 34.77 -16.76 7.21
CA GLU A 608 36.18 -17.10 7.53
C GLU A 608 36.57 -18.49 7.00
N ASN A 609 35.66 -19.47 7.07
CA ASN A 609 35.89 -20.81 6.55
C ASN A 609 36.14 -20.85 5.02
N GLN A 610 35.69 -19.84 4.26
CA GLN A 610 35.96 -19.74 2.82
C GLN A 610 37.39 -19.27 2.51
N LYS A 611 38.07 -18.64 3.46
CA LYS A 611 39.44 -18.18 3.29
C LYS A 611 40.45 -19.36 3.40
N ALA A 612 41.62 -19.16 2.85
CA ALA A 612 42.74 -20.09 3.10
C ALA A 612 43.00 -20.20 4.61
N GLN A 613 43.34 -21.40 5.10
CA GLN A 613 43.46 -21.69 6.54
C GLN A 613 44.36 -20.70 7.26
N SER A 614 45.47 -20.26 6.64
CA SER A 614 46.42 -19.30 7.22
C SER A 614 45.90 -17.86 7.30
N ALA A 615 44.77 -17.56 6.66
CA ALA A 615 44.16 -16.22 6.60
C ALA A 615 42.88 -16.11 7.43
N ARG A 616 42.50 -17.17 8.14
CA ARG A 616 41.27 -17.21 8.94
C ARG A 616 41.45 -16.50 10.28
N ASP A 617 40.47 -15.68 10.64
CA ASP A 617 40.42 -15.00 11.93
C ASP A 617 39.00 -15.04 12.50
N TYR A 618 38.79 -15.81 13.54
CA TYR A 618 37.49 -16.01 14.17
C TYR A 618 37.23 -15.12 15.40
N ARG A 619 38.15 -14.19 15.74
CA ARG A 619 38.03 -13.35 16.95
C ARG A 619 36.74 -12.52 16.97
N GLN A 620 36.30 -12.03 15.81
CA GLN A 620 35.05 -11.30 15.74
C GLN A 620 33.84 -12.18 16.05
N ALA A 621 33.82 -13.44 15.62
CA ALA A 621 32.76 -14.38 15.96
C ALA A 621 32.70 -14.69 17.48
N VAL A 622 33.85 -14.72 18.15
CA VAL A 622 33.89 -14.84 19.62
C VAL A 622 33.33 -13.59 20.29
N SER A 623 33.68 -12.41 19.80
CA SER A 623 33.11 -11.14 20.30
C SER A 623 31.58 -11.08 20.17
N GLU A 624 31.05 -11.57 19.04
CA GLU A 624 29.60 -11.65 18.84
C GLU A 624 28.94 -12.66 19.79
N TYR A 625 29.59 -13.79 20.07
CA TYR A 625 29.10 -14.75 21.06
C TYR A 625 29.04 -14.16 22.47
N GLU A 626 30.07 -13.40 22.87
CA GLU A 626 30.10 -12.72 24.16
C GLU A 626 29.02 -11.64 24.25
N ALA A 627 28.84 -10.87 23.18
CA ALA A 627 27.79 -9.85 23.10
C ALA A 627 26.38 -10.48 23.18
N ALA A 628 26.12 -11.56 22.45
CA ALA A 628 24.87 -12.31 22.54
C ALA A 628 24.62 -12.80 23.98
N GLY A 629 25.65 -13.36 24.65
CA GLY A 629 25.52 -13.86 26.01
C GLY A 629 25.16 -12.79 27.05
N GLN A 630 25.49 -11.51 26.80
CA GLN A 630 25.13 -10.40 27.69
C GLN A 630 23.68 -9.98 27.56
N LEU A 631 23.04 -10.32 26.44
CA LEU A 631 21.67 -9.89 26.12
C LEU A 631 20.60 -10.97 26.41
N ILE A 632 21.03 -12.24 26.65
CA ILE A 632 20.08 -13.33 26.91
C ILE A 632 19.34 -13.10 28.23
N ARG A 633 18.01 -13.24 28.18
CA ARG A 633 17.12 -13.23 29.33
C ARG A 633 16.70 -14.65 29.72
N SER A 634 16.17 -14.82 30.92
CA SER A 634 15.73 -16.13 31.43
C SER A 634 14.61 -16.79 30.63
N GLU A 635 13.80 -15.96 29.93
CA GLU A 635 12.69 -16.38 29.07
C GLU A 635 13.10 -16.68 27.62
N ASP A 636 14.32 -16.33 27.21
CA ASP A 636 14.74 -16.44 25.82
C ASP A 636 15.01 -17.90 25.42
N GLU A 637 14.57 -18.27 24.21
CA GLU A 637 14.98 -19.50 23.55
C GLU A 637 16.43 -19.35 23.07
N THR A 638 17.36 -20.11 23.62
CA THR A 638 18.80 -19.93 23.39
C THR A 638 19.40 -20.81 22.30
N THR A 639 18.57 -21.34 21.39
CA THR A 639 19.01 -22.32 20.38
C THR A 639 20.15 -21.81 19.52
N TYR A 640 20.06 -20.61 18.97
CA TYR A 640 21.13 -20.04 18.12
C TYR A 640 22.38 -19.69 18.90
N TYR A 641 22.25 -19.25 20.15
CA TYR A 641 23.40 -19.02 21.04
C TYR A 641 24.15 -20.31 21.33
N GLN A 642 23.44 -21.40 21.63
CA GLN A 642 24.04 -22.72 21.87
C GLN A 642 24.72 -23.26 20.62
N GLN A 643 24.12 -23.08 19.44
CA GLN A 643 24.74 -23.47 18.17
C GLN A 643 26.05 -22.72 17.93
N LEU A 644 26.05 -21.40 18.11
CA LEU A 644 27.27 -20.60 17.98
C LEU A 644 28.32 -21.02 18.98
N GLY A 645 27.95 -21.25 20.26
CA GLY A 645 28.83 -21.76 21.28
C GLY A 645 29.49 -23.08 20.89
N SER A 646 28.69 -24.02 20.37
CA SER A 646 29.20 -25.30 19.86
C SER A 646 30.22 -25.15 18.73
N LEU A 647 29.96 -24.23 17.79
CA LEU A 647 30.88 -23.91 16.69
C LEU A 647 32.19 -23.32 17.21
N ILE A 648 32.15 -22.41 18.18
CA ILE A 648 33.32 -21.80 18.81
C ILE A 648 34.14 -22.87 19.55
N ASP A 649 33.52 -23.78 20.30
CA ASP A 649 34.21 -24.87 20.99
C ASP A 649 34.88 -25.84 20.01
N GLN A 650 34.26 -26.11 18.84
CA GLN A 650 34.89 -26.84 17.76
C GLN A 650 36.13 -26.11 17.20
N LEU A 651 36.07 -24.78 17.04
CA LEU A 651 37.23 -24.00 16.59
C LEU A 651 38.38 -24.04 17.62
N ARG A 652 38.04 -23.91 18.91
CA ARG A 652 39.00 -24.05 20.01
C ARG A 652 39.65 -25.43 20.05
N SER A 653 38.86 -26.50 19.90
CA SER A 653 39.38 -27.89 19.89
C SER A 653 40.33 -28.16 18.72
N LYS A 654 40.18 -27.43 17.61
CA LYS A 654 41.08 -27.51 16.45
C LYS A 654 42.30 -26.59 16.55
N GLY A 655 42.42 -25.81 17.62
CA GLY A 655 43.50 -24.84 17.80
C GLY A 655 43.44 -23.66 16.84
N TRP A 656 42.25 -23.29 16.39
CA TRP A 656 42.00 -22.17 15.47
C TRP A 656 41.59 -20.89 16.20
N LEU A 657 41.32 -21.00 17.50
CA LEU A 657 41.05 -19.92 18.46
C LEU A 657 41.96 -20.04 19.66
#